data_0d1b4afc020095984ca0b92c6ed42b4d
#
_entry.id   0d1b4afc020095984ca0b92c6ed42b4d
#
_cell.length_a   1.000
_cell.length_b   1.000
_cell.length_c   1.000
_cell.angle_alpha   90.00
_cell.angle_beta   90.00
_cell.angle_gamma   90.00
#
_symmetry.space_group_name_H-M   'P 1'
#
loop_
_entity.id
_entity.type
_entity.pdbx_description
1 polymer ?
#
loop_
_entity_poly.entity_id
_entity_poly.type
_entity_poly.pdbx_seq_one_letter_code
_entity_poly.pdbx_strand_id
1 'polypeptide(L)'
;MTDDREPHEREHAGPGLERREERRGQRPGDRVVRIVRPREFKRTRGAFVMTEAGLAPRGGAARVWENVRRVLIGRRLATEEEHTERVSKKIGLAIFASDNISSSAYATEETMRVLALAGVAAVASLTLPITAAIIVVLAIVVLSYVQVIKAYPNGGGSYVVAKENLGVLPGLVAGSALLVDYFLTVSVSVAAGVAAITSAFPELHTGRVTIAVLLVALLTIGNLRGIREAGNIFAFPTYVYLFAIFGLIGMGIWRVASGDIPAAPMPIEPFVPEGAQALTLLLLLRAFASGSVALTGTEAVANGVQGFREPEARNAQIVLVLMGTLFATIFLAISFLATSIGVQADKSETETVLSMLARSLVGSSWYFYLVQFSTAVLLILAANTAFNGFPRLASIMAVDRFMPRQFAQRGDRLAFSTGIVALALVSSSLIVVYDASVTGLIPLYTVGVFIAFTLSQAGMVRKWLRERSRGWQLGVAINGAGTIATGVVAFVVGISKFQVGAWMVIAVLPLLVALLYAINRHYRSIEDRLLIASTAPVHLSATEPRIIVPISRIDRASLRALSIARGLGGDVHAVHISYDAEGAAAFKRRWAGVVGDAIALDTIISPYRALLLPLLKYIDAIDRDGPGRPIIVVLAEFVPRHWWEALLHNQTALLLKLRLFVRRNTSVLDVPYHLDDPEPLDPTDERGEG
;
A
#
# COMPACT_ATOMS: atom_id res chain seq x y z
N MET A 1 32.17 -49.94 27.66
CA MET A 1 31.53 -48.90 28.46
C MET A 1 32.37 -47.65 28.29
N THR A 2 32.10 -46.93 27.23
CA THR A 2 32.73 -45.65 26.86
C THR A 2 31.68 -44.57 27.07
N ASP A 3 31.98 -43.69 27.99
CA ASP A 3 31.15 -42.57 28.44
C ASP A 3 31.32 -41.41 27.44
N ASP A 4 30.45 -41.36 26.41
CA ASP A 4 30.36 -40.28 25.45
C ASP A 4 29.51 -39.14 26.06
N ARG A 5 30.12 -38.29 26.86
CA ARG A 5 29.55 -36.99 27.22
C ARG A 5 29.86 -35.99 26.12
N GLU A 6 28.85 -35.69 25.30
CA GLU A 6 28.88 -34.55 24.39
C GLU A 6 29.30 -33.27 25.14
N PRO A 7 30.13 -32.41 24.54
CA PRO A 7 30.54 -31.15 25.14
C PRO A 7 29.31 -30.21 25.16
N HIS A 8 28.86 -29.85 26.36
CA HIS A 8 27.90 -28.79 26.57
C HIS A 8 28.37 -27.52 25.85
N GLU A 9 27.71 -27.16 24.74
CA GLU A 9 27.79 -25.85 24.14
C GLU A 9 27.58 -24.78 25.22
N ARG A 10 28.63 -24.03 25.52
CA ARG A 10 28.53 -22.84 26.38
C ARG A 10 27.72 -21.84 25.63
N GLU A 11 26.41 -21.79 25.92
CA GLU A 11 25.55 -20.71 25.47
C GLU A 11 26.14 -19.37 25.89
N HIS A 12 26.73 -18.64 24.96
CA HIS A 12 27.13 -17.27 25.18
C HIS A 12 25.87 -16.43 25.42
N ALA A 13 25.54 -16.19 26.68
CA ALA A 13 24.58 -15.17 27.05
C ALA A 13 25.14 -13.81 26.60
N GLY A 14 24.47 -13.13 25.65
CA GLY A 14 24.86 -11.79 25.23
C GLY A 14 24.91 -10.86 26.45
N PRO A 15 25.90 -9.97 26.54
CA PRO A 15 26.08 -9.10 27.69
C PRO A 15 24.90 -8.17 27.86
N GLY A 16 24.23 -8.21 28.99
CA GLY A 16 23.35 -7.14 29.46
C GLY A 16 21.86 -7.41 29.65
N LEU A 17 21.30 -8.51 29.12
CA LEU A 17 19.84 -8.77 29.22
C LEU A 17 19.44 -9.65 30.45
N GLU A 18 20.36 -10.31 31.09
CA GLU A 18 20.12 -11.10 32.30
C GLU A 18 21.02 -10.59 33.44
N ARG A 19 20.41 -10.03 34.49
CA ARG A 19 21.12 -9.61 35.70
C ARG A 19 21.01 -10.71 36.73
N ARG A 20 22.15 -11.19 37.24
CA ARG A 20 22.20 -12.14 38.34
C ARG A 20 22.18 -11.35 39.65
N GLU A 21 21.13 -11.53 40.46
CA GLU A 21 21.06 -11.01 41.82
C GLU A 21 21.25 -12.16 42.79
N GLU A 22 22.31 -12.11 43.61
CA GLU A 22 22.46 -13.03 44.72
C GLU A 22 21.60 -12.56 45.89
N ARG A 23 20.72 -13.43 46.39
CA ARG A 23 19.96 -13.21 47.61
C ARG A 23 20.32 -14.25 48.66
N ARG A 24 20.34 -13.85 49.94
CA ARG A 24 20.47 -14.79 51.04
C ARG A 24 19.22 -15.70 51.06
N GLY A 25 19.45 -17.00 51.10
CA GLY A 25 18.40 -18.00 51.25
C GLY A 25 17.80 -18.02 52.67
N GLN A 26 16.83 -18.88 52.90
CA GLN A 26 16.12 -18.98 54.19
C GLN A 26 16.96 -19.63 55.27
N ARG A 27 18.03 -20.32 54.93
CA ARG A 27 18.98 -20.96 55.91
C ARG A 27 20.29 -20.19 55.94
N PRO A 28 20.94 -20.10 57.13
CA PRO A 28 22.26 -19.49 57.24
C PRO A 28 23.27 -20.22 56.31
N GLY A 29 23.83 -19.45 55.34
CA GLY A 29 24.76 -19.97 54.35
C GLY A 29 24.20 -20.21 52.96
N ASP A 30 22.89 -20.28 52.79
CA ASP A 30 22.25 -20.45 51.47
C ASP A 30 22.35 -19.17 50.61
N ARG A 31 22.88 -19.32 49.41
CA ARG A 31 22.87 -18.27 48.39
C ARG A 31 21.94 -18.71 47.26
N VAL A 32 20.92 -17.92 47.00
CA VAL A 32 19.98 -18.12 45.89
C VAL A 32 20.29 -17.09 44.81
N VAL A 33 20.66 -17.56 43.63
CA VAL A 33 20.86 -16.71 42.45
C VAL A 33 19.52 -16.51 41.76
N ARG A 34 19.01 -15.27 41.79
CA ARG A 34 17.82 -14.87 41.02
C ARG A 34 18.29 -14.25 39.71
N ILE A 35 17.81 -14.81 38.58
CA ILE A 35 18.01 -14.21 37.29
C ILE A 35 16.86 -13.20 37.07
N VAL A 36 17.20 -11.91 37.11
CA VAL A 36 16.25 -10.83 36.81
C VAL A 36 16.31 -10.58 35.32
N ARG A 37 15.16 -10.76 34.64
CA ARG A 37 15.00 -10.51 33.22
C ARG A 37 14.19 -9.24 33.01
N PRO A 38 14.56 -8.39 32.04
CA PRO A 38 13.70 -7.29 31.61
C PRO A 38 12.32 -7.83 31.18
N ARG A 39 11.25 -7.17 31.59
CA ARG A 39 9.87 -7.56 31.22
C ARG A 39 9.62 -7.43 29.72
N GLU A 40 10.47 -6.71 29.02
CA GLU A 40 10.44 -6.42 27.60
C GLU A 40 10.80 -7.63 26.73
N PHE A 41 11.52 -8.62 27.28
CA PHE A 41 12.00 -9.76 26.52
C PHE A 41 11.67 -11.10 27.18
N LYS A 42 11.30 -12.08 26.36
CA LYS A 42 11.15 -13.49 26.76
C LYS A 42 12.21 -14.31 26.03
N ARG A 43 12.94 -15.15 26.75
CA ARG A 43 13.91 -16.08 26.14
C ARG A 43 13.19 -17.29 25.58
N THR A 44 13.43 -17.63 24.31
CA THR A 44 12.92 -18.81 23.63
C THR A 44 14.09 -19.44 22.87
N ARG A 45 14.38 -20.72 23.08
CA ARG A 45 15.40 -21.53 22.41
C ARG A 45 16.49 -20.74 21.67
N GLY A 46 17.46 -20.15 22.40
CA GLY A 46 18.60 -19.44 21.81
C GLY A 46 18.34 -17.99 21.31
N ALA A 47 17.11 -17.46 21.41
CA ALA A 47 16.78 -16.11 21.00
C ALA A 47 15.98 -15.36 22.08
N PHE A 48 16.02 -14.03 22.04
CA PHE A 48 15.17 -13.17 22.86
C PHE A 48 13.99 -12.68 21.99
N VAL A 49 12.77 -12.95 22.45
CA VAL A 49 11.53 -12.49 21.79
C VAL A 49 10.99 -11.30 22.57
N MET A 50 10.73 -10.20 21.87
CA MET A 50 10.15 -8.99 22.46
C MET A 50 8.70 -9.25 22.87
N THR A 51 8.33 -8.82 24.07
CA THR A 51 6.96 -8.92 24.60
C THR A 51 6.16 -7.66 24.27
N GLU A 52 4.82 -7.72 24.37
CA GLU A 52 3.98 -6.51 24.24
C GLU A 52 4.37 -5.40 25.23
N ALA A 53 4.85 -5.76 26.40
CA ALA A 53 5.34 -4.80 27.41
C ALA A 53 6.57 -4.02 26.92
N GLY A 54 7.42 -4.64 26.07
CA GLY A 54 8.58 -3.98 25.46
C GLY A 54 8.22 -2.95 24.40
N LEU A 55 7.02 -3.04 23.85
CA LEU A 55 6.50 -2.10 22.84
C LEU A 55 5.78 -0.90 23.48
N ALA A 56 5.60 -0.87 24.80
CA ALA A 56 4.91 0.21 25.47
C ALA A 56 5.74 1.51 25.47
N PRO A 57 5.18 2.65 25.05
CA PRO A 57 5.91 3.91 24.98
C PRO A 57 6.22 4.45 26.38
N ARG A 58 7.44 4.98 26.57
CA ARG A 58 7.92 5.48 27.87
C ARG A 58 7.60 6.96 28.14
N GLY A 59 7.01 7.71 27.20
CA GLY A 59 6.71 9.15 27.33
C GLY A 59 5.22 9.48 27.34
N GLY A 60 4.80 10.60 27.97
CA GLY A 60 3.39 11.01 28.03
C GLY A 60 2.77 11.26 26.66
N ALA A 61 3.40 12.06 25.79
CA ALA A 61 2.95 12.32 24.43
C ALA A 61 2.91 11.04 23.57
N ALA A 62 3.91 10.16 23.74
CA ALA A 62 3.95 8.88 23.05
C ALA A 62 2.83 7.93 23.52
N ARG A 63 2.42 7.99 24.79
CA ARG A 63 1.24 7.24 25.28
C ARG A 63 -0.06 7.77 24.70
N VAL A 64 -0.23 9.09 24.63
CA VAL A 64 -1.42 9.69 23.98
C VAL A 64 -1.49 9.26 22.51
N TRP A 65 -0.39 9.36 21.79
CA TRP A 65 -0.31 8.90 20.41
C TRP A 65 -0.62 7.40 20.27
N GLU A 66 -0.07 6.55 21.15
CA GLU A 66 -0.35 5.11 21.15
C GLU A 66 -1.82 4.81 21.46
N ASN A 67 -2.45 5.58 22.38
CA ASN A 67 -3.89 5.45 22.65
C ASN A 67 -4.73 5.88 21.44
N VAL A 68 -4.41 7.00 20.81
CA VAL A 68 -5.06 7.44 19.56
C VAL A 68 -4.86 6.39 18.47
N ARG A 69 -3.63 5.88 18.29
CA ARG A 69 -3.33 4.81 17.35
C ARG A 69 -4.10 3.53 17.68
N ARG A 70 -4.20 3.14 18.96
CA ARG A 70 -4.96 1.96 19.41
C ARG A 70 -6.46 2.13 19.13
N VAL A 71 -7.01 3.33 19.31
CA VAL A 71 -8.41 3.64 18.98
C VAL A 71 -8.62 3.67 17.46
N LEU A 72 -7.70 4.26 16.67
CA LEU A 72 -7.83 4.37 15.21
C LEU A 72 -7.45 3.09 14.47
N ILE A 73 -6.36 2.40 14.87
CA ILE A 73 -5.77 1.28 14.14
C ILE A 73 -5.98 -0.06 14.86
N GLY A 74 -6.06 -0.07 16.19
CA GLY A 74 -6.22 -1.28 17.02
C GLY A 74 -4.90 -1.79 17.65
N ARG A 75 -4.96 -2.96 18.34
CA ARG A 75 -3.78 -3.59 18.97
C ARG A 75 -2.84 -4.16 17.93
N ARG A 76 -1.57 -4.27 18.27
CA ARG A 76 -0.56 -4.97 17.44
C ARG A 76 -0.86 -6.47 17.41
N LEU A 77 -0.68 -7.11 16.26
CA LEU A 77 -0.89 -8.56 16.07
C LEU A 77 0.46 -9.26 15.94
N ALA A 78 0.59 -10.43 16.55
CA ALA A 78 1.76 -11.29 16.39
C ALA A 78 1.70 -12.01 15.03
N THR A 79 2.89 -12.29 14.44
CA THR A 79 2.97 -12.95 13.14
C THR A 79 2.31 -14.35 13.14
N GLU A 80 2.25 -15.01 14.28
CA GLU A 80 1.60 -16.32 14.45
C GLU A 80 0.07 -16.27 14.29
N GLU A 81 -0.55 -15.11 14.49
CA GLU A 81 -2.00 -14.91 14.35
C GLU A 81 -2.45 -14.82 12.87
N GLU A 82 -1.54 -14.80 11.91
CA GLU A 82 -1.84 -14.69 10.47
C GLU A 82 -2.62 -15.89 9.90
N HIS A 83 -2.37 -17.09 10.42
CA HIS A 83 -2.93 -18.33 9.86
C HIS A 83 -4.39 -18.59 10.22
N THR A 84 -4.98 -17.85 11.14
CA THR A 84 -6.37 -18.10 11.63
C THR A 84 -7.46 -17.43 10.79
N GLU A 85 -7.12 -16.66 9.75
CA GLU A 85 -8.06 -15.73 9.08
C GLU A 85 -8.52 -16.16 7.67
N ARG A 86 -8.55 -17.45 7.34
CA ARG A 86 -9.02 -17.91 6.03
C ARG A 86 -10.54 -17.91 5.93
N VAL A 87 -11.07 -17.37 4.82
CA VAL A 87 -12.52 -17.21 4.62
C VAL A 87 -13.19 -18.44 3.98
N SER A 88 -14.43 -18.70 4.36
CA SER A 88 -15.27 -19.71 3.72
C SER A 88 -15.76 -19.24 2.34
N LYS A 89 -16.27 -20.16 1.49
CA LYS A 89 -16.84 -19.81 0.17
C LYS A 89 -17.95 -18.75 0.25
N LYS A 90 -18.82 -18.82 1.26
CA LYS A 90 -19.91 -17.84 1.45
C LYS A 90 -19.37 -16.45 1.74
N ILE A 91 -18.44 -16.35 2.67
CA ILE A 91 -17.80 -15.08 3.02
C ILE A 91 -16.92 -14.61 1.86
N GLY A 92 -16.18 -15.52 1.20
CA GLY A 92 -15.35 -15.21 0.05
C GLY A 92 -16.16 -14.67 -1.15
N LEU A 93 -17.36 -15.21 -1.39
CA LEU A 93 -18.27 -14.65 -2.39
C LEU A 93 -18.63 -13.20 -2.05
N ALA A 94 -18.99 -12.92 -0.82
CA ALA A 94 -19.37 -11.57 -0.42
C ALA A 94 -18.19 -10.56 -0.47
N ILE A 95 -16.97 -11.00 -0.16
CA ILE A 95 -15.79 -10.12 -0.12
C ILE A 95 -15.21 -9.91 -1.53
N PHE A 96 -14.99 -10.99 -2.29
CA PHE A 96 -14.28 -10.92 -3.58
C PHE A 96 -15.21 -10.69 -4.77
N ALA A 97 -16.51 -11.05 -4.66
CA ALA A 97 -17.46 -10.88 -5.74
C ALA A 97 -18.20 -9.54 -5.69
N SER A 98 -18.13 -8.80 -4.57
CA SER A 98 -18.81 -7.50 -4.44
C SER A 98 -18.43 -6.52 -5.55
N ASP A 99 -17.17 -6.50 -5.94
CA ASP A 99 -16.65 -5.61 -7.00
C ASP A 99 -17.30 -5.91 -8.37
N ASN A 100 -17.29 -7.17 -8.79
CA ASN A 100 -17.93 -7.53 -10.06
C ASN A 100 -19.47 -7.38 -10.00
N ILE A 101 -20.14 -7.86 -8.94
CA ILE A 101 -21.59 -7.78 -8.81
C ILE A 101 -22.06 -6.33 -8.76
N SER A 102 -21.34 -5.44 -8.09
CA SER A 102 -21.67 -4.03 -7.97
C SER A 102 -21.62 -3.29 -9.32
N SER A 103 -20.79 -3.76 -10.25
CA SER A 103 -20.72 -3.19 -11.61
C SER A 103 -22.04 -3.32 -12.38
N SER A 104 -22.92 -4.24 -11.98
CA SER A 104 -24.27 -4.35 -12.57
C SER A 104 -25.15 -3.11 -12.33
N ALA A 105 -24.83 -2.31 -11.31
CA ALA A 105 -25.59 -1.10 -11.01
C ALA A 105 -25.40 0.02 -12.05
N TYR A 106 -24.25 0.05 -12.75
CA TYR A 106 -23.93 1.11 -13.71
C TYR A 106 -23.62 0.62 -15.14
N ALA A 107 -23.32 -0.67 -15.35
CA ALA A 107 -22.91 -1.17 -16.66
C ALA A 107 -23.99 -1.03 -17.74
N THR A 108 -25.26 -1.27 -17.40
CA THR A 108 -26.40 -1.04 -18.30
C THR A 108 -26.50 0.44 -18.67
N GLU A 109 -26.43 1.33 -17.69
CA GLU A 109 -26.49 2.76 -17.87
C GLU A 109 -25.41 3.27 -18.82
N GLU A 110 -24.16 2.83 -18.62
CA GLU A 110 -23.03 3.22 -19.47
C GLU A 110 -23.17 2.75 -20.92
N THR A 111 -23.77 1.59 -21.15
CA THR A 111 -24.12 1.11 -22.49
C THR A 111 -25.21 2.00 -23.11
N MET A 112 -26.27 2.26 -22.36
CA MET A 112 -27.41 3.08 -22.82
C MET A 112 -27.02 4.52 -23.09
N ARG A 113 -26.14 5.14 -22.29
CA ARG A 113 -25.62 6.50 -22.50
C ARG A 113 -24.94 6.65 -23.87
N VAL A 114 -24.15 5.69 -24.29
CA VAL A 114 -23.47 5.72 -25.58
C VAL A 114 -24.47 5.47 -26.71
N LEU A 115 -25.40 4.52 -26.56
CA LEU A 115 -26.44 4.25 -27.56
C LEU A 115 -27.42 5.40 -27.74
N ALA A 116 -27.67 6.18 -26.67
CA ALA A 116 -28.53 7.35 -26.71
C ALA A 116 -28.02 8.43 -27.68
N LEU A 117 -26.74 8.48 -28.03
CA LEU A 117 -26.17 9.32 -29.06
C LEU A 117 -26.76 9.01 -30.45
N ALA A 118 -27.20 7.77 -30.72
CA ALA A 118 -27.89 7.37 -31.93
C ALA A 118 -29.41 7.42 -31.80
N GLY A 119 -29.94 7.86 -30.66
CA GLY A 119 -31.35 8.00 -30.36
C GLY A 119 -31.98 6.85 -29.60
N VAL A 120 -33.23 7.06 -29.14
CA VAL A 120 -33.97 6.14 -28.27
C VAL A 120 -34.17 4.76 -28.91
N ALA A 121 -34.41 4.72 -30.23
CA ALA A 121 -34.58 3.46 -30.98
C ALA A 121 -33.31 2.57 -30.91
N ALA A 122 -32.10 3.16 -30.94
CA ALA A 122 -30.86 2.44 -30.82
C ALA A 122 -30.71 1.88 -29.39
N VAL A 123 -31.09 2.63 -28.37
CA VAL A 123 -31.11 2.16 -26.96
C VAL A 123 -32.03 0.94 -26.83
N ALA A 124 -33.28 1.03 -27.33
CA ALA A 124 -34.24 -0.03 -27.19
C ALA A 124 -33.83 -1.33 -27.91
N SER A 125 -33.24 -1.22 -29.12
CA SER A 125 -32.93 -2.39 -29.94
C SER A 125 -31.55 -3.03 -29.67
N LEU A 126 -30.55 -2.23 -29.26
CA LEU A 126 -29.17 -2.67 -29.23
C LEU A 126 -28.59 -2.92 -27.81
N THR A 127 -29.25 -2.45 -26.75
CA THR A 127 -28.78 -2.66 -25.39
C THR A 127 -28.67 -4.17 -25.05
N LEU A 128 -29.72 -4.94 -25.37
CA LEU A 128 -29.72 -6.40 -25.09
C LEU A 128 -28.66 -7.17 -25.91
N PRO A 129 -28.53 -7.00 -27.23
CA PRO A 129 -27.46 -7.66 -28.00
C PRO A 129 -26.05 -7.31 -27.50
N ILE A 130 -25.80 -6.05 -27.14
CA ILE A 130 -24.51 -5.63 -26.58
C ILE A 130 -24.29 -6.26 -25.21
N THR A 131 -25.29 -6.27 -24.32
CA THR A 131 -25.24 -6.95 -23.04
C THR A 131 -24.91 -8.44 -23.20
N ALA A 132 -25.57 -9.13 -24.13
CA ALA A 132 -25.30 -10.53 -24.44
C ALA A 132 -23.85 -10.74 -24.94
N ALA A 133 -23.35 -9.89 -25.80
CA ALA A 133 -21.97 -9.96 -26.29
C ALA A 133 -20.95 -9.74 -25.12
N ILE A 134 -21.21 -8.84 -24.19
CA ILE A 134 -20.40 -8.60 -23.01
C ILE A 134 -20.39 -9.84 -22.11
N ILE A 135 -21.56 -10.49 -21.90
CA ILE A 135 -21.68 -11.72 -21.10
C ILE A 135 -20.87 -12.87 -21.73
N VAL A 136 -20.84 -12.97 -23.06
CA VAL A 136 -20.00 -13.97 -23.74
C VAL A 136 -18.51 -13.74 -23.44
N VAL A 137 -18.06 -12.50 -23.52
CA VAL A 137 -16.67 -12.16 -23.16
C VAL A 137 -16.40 -12.45 -21.68
N LEU A 138 -17.33 -12.11 -20.79
CA LEU A 138 -17.24 -12.45 -19.37
C LEU A 138 -17.08 -13.98 -19.14
N ALA A 139 -17.87 -14.78 -19.81
CA ALA A 139 -17.79 -16.23 -19.72
C ALA A 139 -16.40 -16.76 -20.14
N ILE A 140 -15.85 -16.22 -21.23
CA ILE A 140 -14.50 -16.57 -21.70
C ILE A 140 -13.45 -16.17 -20.65
N VAL A 141 -13.55 -14.94 -20.10
CA VAL A 141 -12.64 -14.45 -19.07
C VAL A 141 -12.72 -15.32 -17.81
N VAL A 142 -13.92 -15.63 -17.31
CA VAL A 142 -14.13 -16.49 -16.13
C VAL A 142 -13.52 -17.87 -16.36
N LEU A 143 -13.75 -18.50 -17.53
CA LEU A 143 -13.17 -19.81 -17.85
C LEU A 143 -11.64 -19.77 -17.92
N SER A 144 -11.07 -18.66 -18.43
CA SER A 144 -9.64 -18.45 -18.43
C SER A 144 -9.10 -18.33 -16.99
N TYR A 145 -9.72 -17.51 -16.14
CA TYR A 145 -9.28 -17.31 -14.75
C TYR A 145 -9.46 -18.54 -13.87
N VAL A 146 -10.43 -19.42 -14.14
CA VAL A 146 -10.52 -20.75 -13.52
C VAL A 146 -9.23 -21.53 -13.74
N GLN A 147 -8.64 -21.42 -14.94
CA GLN A 147 -7.36 -22.08 -15.26
C GLN A 147 -6.17 -21.36 -14.59
N VAL A 148 -6.19 -20.02 -14.55
CA VAL A 148 -5.17 -19.22 -13.84
C VAL A 148 -5.11 -19.60 -12.36
N ILE A 149 -6.25 -19.64 -11.68
CA ILE A 149 -6.34 -20.03 -10.25
C ILE A 149 -5.75 -21.43 -10.01
N LYS A 150 -6.02 -22.38 -10.93
CA LYS A 150 -5.47 -23.74 -10.84
C LYS A 150 -3.97 -23.77 -11.04
N ALA A 151 -3.45 -22.94 -11.96
CA ALA A 151 -2.03 -22.90 -12.32
C ALA A 151 -1.19 -22.09 -11.33
N TYR A 152 -1.80 -21.11 -10.64
CA TYR A 152 -1.16 -20.17 -9.74
C TYR A 152 -1.89 -20.07 -8.39
N PRO A 153 -1.90 -21.14 -7.57
CA PRO A 153 -2.63 -21.15 -6.30
C PRO A 153 -2.08 -20.14 -5.28
N ASN A 154 -0.86 -19.69 -5.45
CA ASN A 154 -0.23 -18.66 -4.60
C ASN A 154 -0.71 -17.23 -4.92
N GLY A 155 -1.61 -17.06 -5.90
CA GLY A 155 -2.11 -15.75 -6.30
C GLY A 155 -1.13 -14.98 -7.19
N GLY A 156 -1.35 -13.67 -7.33
CA GLY A 156 -0.51 -12.78 -8.13
C GLY A 156 -1.08 -12.46 -9.51
N GLY A 157 -2.20 -13.10 -9.90
CA GLY A 157 -3.02 -12.71 -11.06
C GLY A 157 -2.24 -12.48 -12.34
N SER A 158 -2.67 -11.49 -13.12
CA SER A 158 -2.12 -11.17 -14.43
C SER A 158 -0.65 -10.78 -14.41
N TYR A 159 -0.17 -10.14 -13.33
CA TYR A 159 1.26 -9.76 -13.19
C TYR A 159 2.17 -10.99 -13.21
N VAL A 160 1.88 -11.98 -12.33
CA VAL A 160 2.72 -13.17 -12.19
C VAL A 160 2.65 -14.02 -13.45
N VAL A 161 1.44 -14.24 -13.98
CA VAL A 161 1.23 -15.02 -15.22
C VAL A 161 2.00 -14.41 -16.39
N ALA A 162 1.88 -13.11 -16.61
CA ALA A 162 2.57 -12.41 -17.69
C ALA A 162 4.10 -12.42 -17.48
N LYS A 163 4.58 -12.14 -16.26
CA LYS A 163 6.02 -12.12 -15.95
C LYS A 163 6.68 -13.48 -16.18
N GLU A 164 6.09 -14.56 -15.68
CA GLU A 164 6.69 -15.91 -15.78
C GLU A 164 6.64 -16.50 -17.20
N ASN A 165 5.61 -16.18 -17.96
CA ASN A 165 5.41 -16.80 -19.26
C ASN A 165 5.82 -15.90 -20.44
N LEU A 166 5.61 -14.57 -20.36
CA LEU A 166 5.93 -13.64 -21.44
C LEU A 166 7.22 -12.87 -21.18
N GLY A 167 7.66 -12.77 -19.92
CA GLY A 167 8.86 -12.08 -19.51
C GLY A 167 8.59 -10.81 -18.68
N VAL A 168 9.69 -10.15 -18.28
CA VAL A 168 9.64 -9.04 -17.31
C VAL A 168 8.82 -7.86 -17.82
N LEU A 169 9.04 -7.41 -19.06
CA LEU A 169 8.36 -6.23 -19.61
C LEU A 169 6.84 -6.41 -19.72
N PRO A 170 6.29 -7.49 -20.32
CA PRO A 170 4.86 -7.77 -20.30
C PRO A 170 4.31 -7.91 -18.88
N GLY A 171 5.07 -8.50 -17.94
CA GLY A 171 4.70 -8.55 -16.53
C GLY A 171 4.55 -7.17 -15.93
N LEU A 172 5.50 -6.26 -16.16
CA LEU A 172 5.42 -4.87 -15.66
C LEU A 172 4.26 -4.11 -16.28
N VAL A 173 3.95 -4.31 -17.57
CA VAL A 173 2.78 -3.71 -18.21
C VAL A 173 1.50 -4.20 -17.56
N ALA A 174 1.35 -5.52 -17.34
CA ALA A 174 0.18 -6.07 -16.65
C ALA A 174 0.09 -5.59 -15.21
N GLY A 175 1.21 -5.57 -14.47
CA GLY A 175 1.25 -5.07 -13.10
C GLY A 175 0.91 -3.58 -12.99
N SER A 176 1.45 -2.74 -13.88
CA SER A 176 1.13 -1.31 -13.95
C SER A 176 -0.34 -1.07 -14.28
N ALA A 177 -0.88 -1.84 -15.21
CA ALA A 177 -2.29 -1.77 -15.58
C ALA A 177 -3.21 -2.10 -14.40
N LEU A 178 -2.87 -3.14 -13.61
CA LEU A 178 -3.60 -3.51 -12.40
C LEU A 178 -3.45 -2.48 -11.27
N LEU A 179 -2.26 -1.86 -11.11
CA LEU A 179 -2.12 -0.78 -10.11
C LEU A 179 -3.05 0.39 -10.44
N VAL A 180 -3.13 0.79 -11.71
CA VAL A 180 -4.06 1.83 -12.18
C VAL A 180 -5.51 1.38 -12.00
N ASP A 181 -5.82 0.13 -12.32
CA ASP A 181 -7.14 -0.48 -12.12
C ASP A 181 -7.63 -0.36 -10.68
N TYR A 182 -6.80 -0.69 -9.69
CA TYR A 182 -7.18 -0.57 -8.28
C TYR A 182 -7.48 0.86 -7.84
N PHE A 183 -6.72 1.86 -8.32
CA PHE A 183 -7.03 3.25 -8.03
C PHE A 183 -8.40 3.65 -8.56
N LEU A 184 -8.70 3.23 -9.77
CA LEU A 184 -9.95 3.53 -10.45
C LEU A 184 -11.13 2.72 -9.89
N THR A 185 -10.90 1.46 -9.47
CA THR A 185 -11.91 0.65 -8.78
C THR A 185 -12.43 1.38 -7.53
N VAL A 186 -11.53 1.92 -6.69
CA VAL A 186 -11.97 2.69 -5.51
C VAL A 186 -12.74 3.92 -5.94
N SER A 187 -12.19 4.69 -6.90
CA SER A 187 -12.80 5.96 -7.31
C SER A 187 -14.18 5.78 -7.93
N VAL A 188 -14.32 4.83 -8.88
CA VAL A 188 -15.58 4.53 -9.58
C VAL A 188 -16.60 3.93 -8.60
N SER A 189 -16.21 2.94 -7.81
CA SER A 189 -17.14 2.27 -6.90
C SER A 189 -17.67 3.20 -5.82
N VAL A 190 -16.82 4.06 -5.26
CA VAL A 190 -17.26 5.05 -4.25
C VAL A 190 -18.12 6.12 -4.92
N ALA A 191 -17.76 6.64 -6.12
CA ALA A 191 -18.56 7.59 -6.85
C ALA A 191 -19.96 7.03 -7.20
N ALA A 192 -20.02 5.78 -7.70
CA ALA A 192 -21.28 5.09 -7.99
C ALA A 192 -22.11 4.83 -6.72
N GLY A 193 -21.45 4.51 -5.58
CA GLY A 193 -22.12 4.37 -4.29
C GLY A 193 -22.75 5.70 -3.84
N VAL A 194 -22.06 6.82 -4.03
CA VAL A 194 -22.58 8.15 -3.75
C VAL A 194 -23.71 8.49 -4.72
N ALA A 195 -23.61 8.12 -6.01
CA ALA A 195 -24.68 8.32 -7.00
C ALA A 195 -25.97 7.56 -6.58
N ALA A 196 -25.87 6.35 -6.03
CA ALA A 196 -27.02 5.64 -5.47
C ALA A 196 -27.63 6.39 -4.25
N ILE A 197 -26.82 7.00 -3.40
CA ILE A 197 -27.29 7.82 -2.27
C ILE A 197 -27.97 9.09 -2.78
N THR A 198 -27.37 9.81 -3.73
CA THR A 198 -27.93 11.06 -4.27
C THR A 198 -29.16 10.83 -5.10
N SER A 199 -29.32 9.65 -5.75
CA SER A 199 -30.55 9.24 -6.41
C SER A 199 -31.73 9.08 -5.43
N ALA A 200 -31.45 8.67 -4.17
CA ALA A 200 -32.47 8.60 -3.13
C ALA A 200 -32.70 9.94 -2.46
N PHE A 201 -31.65 10.77 -2.33
CA PHE A 201 -31.63 12.07 -1.67
C PHE A 201 -30.96 13.13 -2.56
N PRO A 202 -31.67 13.71 -3.55
CA PRO A 202 -31.08 14.64 -4.54
C PRO A 202 -30.40 15.87 -3.92
N GLU A 203 -30.82 16.29 -2.72
CA GLU A 203 -30.25 17.42 -1.97
C GLU A 203 -28.77 17.22 -1.65
N LEU A 204 -28.31 15.97 -1.55
CA LEU A 204 -26.92 15.62 -1.27
C LEU A 204 -26.02 15.69 -2.51
N HIS A 205 -26.58 15.90 -3.71
CA HIS A 205 -25.79 15.89 -4.96
C HIS A 205 -24.70 16.95 -4.99
N THR A 206 -24.95 18.15 -4.44
CA THR A 206 -23.95 19.23 -4.35
C THR A 206 -22.74 18.86 -3.45
N GLY A 207 -22.93 17.94 -2.49
CA GLY A 207 -21.91 17.45 -1.59
C GLY A 207 -21.22 16.16 -2.02
N ARG A 208 -21.46 15.65 -3.21
CA ARG A 208 -21.04 14.32 -3.69
C ARG A 208 -19.54 14.04 -3.52
N VAL A 209 -18.68 15.02 -3.83
CA VAL A 209 -17.22 14.89 -3.68
C VAL A 209 -16.81 14.73 -2.23
N THR A 210 -17.35 15.56 -1.34
CA THR A 210 -17.06 15.51 0.09
C THR A 210 -17.49 14.18 0.69
N ILE A 211 -18.69 13.71 0.35
CA ILE A 211 -19.21 12.41 0.81
C ILE A 211 -18.30 11.28 0.32
N ALA A 212 -17.91 11.31 -0.96
CA ALA A 212 -17.03 10.29 -1.54
C ALA A 212 -15.66 10.25 -0.85
N VAL A 213 -15.01 11.39 -0.62
CA VAL A 213 -13.71 11.45 0.06
C VAL A 213 -13.82 10.98 1.52
N LEU A 214 -14.90 11.32 2.23
CA LEU A 214 -15.14 10.83 3.59
C LEU A 214 -15.34 9.31 3.62
N LEU A 215 -16.01 8.73 2.63
CA LEU A 215 -16.17 7.28 2.51
C LEU A 215 -14.83 6.59 2.22
N VAL A 216 -13.97 7.15 1.36
CA VAL A 216 -12.60 6.63 1.17
C VAL A 216 -11.80 6.70 2.45
N ALA A 217 -11.89 7.80 3.21
CA ALA A 217 -11.23 7.95 4.50
C ALA A 217 -11.71 6.89 5.51
N LEU A 218 -13.03 6.65 5.57
CA LEU A 218 -13.63 5.61 6.43
C LEU A 218 -13.13 4.22 6.06
N LEU A 219 -13.11 3.88 4.75
CA LEU A 219 -12.57 2.61 4.26
C LEU A 219 -11.09 2.47 4.59
N THR A 220 -10.31 3.55 4.47
CA THR A 220 -8.88 3.58 4.79
C THR A 220 -8.65 3.25 6.26
N ILE A 221 -9.35 3.93 7.16
CA ILE A 221 -9.27 3.67 8.60
C ILE A 221 -9.66 2.23 8.92
N GLY A 222 -10.73 1.75 8.30
CA GLY A 222 -11.17 0.37 8.43
C GLY A 222 -10.09 -0.63 8.02
N ASN A 223 -9.48 -0.45 6.85
CA ASN A 223 -8.44 -1.35 6.34
C ASN A 223 -7.13 -1.27 7.14
N LEU A 224 -6.75 -0.09 7.64
CA LEU A 224 -5.62 0.06 8.55
C LEU A 224 -5.83 -0.67 9.88
N ARG A 225 -7.07 -0.80 10.34
CA ARG A 225 -7.45 -1.62 11.50
C ARG A 225 -7.34 -3.13 11.25
N GLY A 226 -7.21 -3.54 10.01
CA GLY A 226 -7.20 -4.96 9.64
C GLY A 226 -8.60 -5.58 9.76
N ILE A 227 -9.59 -5.05 9.03
CA ILE A 227 -11.01 -5.48 9.05
C ILE A 227 -11.20 -6.94 8.61
N ARG A 228 -10.17 -7.74 8.48
CA ARG A 228 -10.30 -9.18 8.18
C ARG A 228 -11.19 -9.92 9.18
N GLU A 229 -11.27 -9.46 10.42
CA GLU A 229 -12.16 -10.02 11.46
C GLU A 229 -13.67 -9.84 11.15
N ALA A 230 -14.01 -9.02 10.15
CA ALA A 230 -15.37 -8.61 9.84
C ALA A 230 -15.99 -9.34 8.64
N GLY A 231 -15.50 -10.52 8.23
CA GLY A 231 -16.04 -11.26 7.09
C GLY A 231 -17.57 -11.40 7.09
N ASN A 232 -18.17 -11.60 8.25
CA ASN A 232 -19.63 -11.67 8.40
C ASN A 232 -20.29 -10.29 8.24
N ILE A 233 -19.62 -9.21 8.65
CA ILE A 233 -20.12 -7.82 8.51
C ILE A 233 -20.19 -7.44 7.02
N PHE A 234 -19.20 -7.85 6.23
CA PHE A 234 -19.19 -7.63 4.77
C PHE A 234 -20.16 -8.53 4.01
N ALA A 235 -20.41 -9.76 4.52
CA ALA A 235 -21.31 -10.69 3.87
C ALA A 235 -22.77 -10.26 3.94
N PHE A 236 -23.21 -9.72 5.05
CA PHE A 236 -24.61 -9.32 5.25
C PHE A 236 -25.10 -8.31 4.20
N PRO A 237 -24.47 -7.16 3.95
CA PRO A 237 -24.92 -6.22 2.93
C PRO A 237 -24.95 -6.80 1.52
N THR A 238 -23.98 -7.62 1.15
CA THR A 238 -23.94 -8.27 -0.16
C THR A 238 -25.16 -9.16 -0.38
N TYR A 239 -25.54 -9.95 0.62
CA TYR A 239 -26.73 -10.82 0.54
C TYR A 239 -28.02 -10.00 0.59
N VAL A 240 -28.08 -8.90 1.34
CA VAL A 240 -29.23 -7.97 1.33
C VAL A 240 -29.41 -7.37 -0.07
N TYR A 241 -28.31 -6.92 -0.72
CA TYR A 241 -28.36 -6.46 -2.09
C TYR A 241 -28.89 -7.54 -3.06
N LEU A 242 -28.34 -8.75 -3.00
CA LEU A 242 -28.80 -9.85 -3.86
C LEU A 242 -30.28 -10.11 -3.67
N PHE A 243 -30.77 -10.14 -2.43
CA PHE A 243 -32.18 -10.29 -2.14
C PHE A 243 -33.01 -9.14 -2.71
N ALA A 244 -32.61 -7.90 -2.50
CA ALA A 244 -33.30 -6.73 -2.99
C ALA A 244 -33.32 -6.66 -4.53
N ILE A 245 -32.18 -6.93 -5.19
CA ILE A 245 -32.12 -6.85 -6.66
C ILE A 245 -32.88 -8.00 -7.33
N PHE A 246 -32.80 -9.24 -6.83
CA PHE A 246 -33.58 -10.35 -7.38
C PHE A 246 -35.08 -10.19 -7.14
N GLY A 247 -35.49 -9.61 -6.01
CA GLY A 247 -36.88 -9.24 -5.76
C GLY A 247 -37.38 -8.17 -6.72
N LEU A 248 -36.56 -7.13 -6.99
CA LEU A 248 -36.89 -6.11 -7.99
C LEU A 248 -37.00 -6.70 -9.39
N ILE A 249 -36.05 -7.55 -9.79
CA ILE A 249 -36.05 -8.25 -11.08
C ILE A 249 -37.28 -9.14 -11.20
N GLY A 250 -37.61 -9.93 -10.18
CA GLY A 250 -38.78 -10.81 -10.16
C GLY A 250 -40.08 -10.02 -10.34
N MET A 251 -40.24 -8.91 -9.62
CA MET A 251 -41.39 -8.01 -9.77
C MET A 251 -41.45 -7.38 -11.16
N GLY A 252 -40.31 -6.92 -11.69
CA GLY A 252 -40.22 -6.33 -13.02
C GLY A 252 -40.63 -7.31 -14.13
N ILE A 253 -40.07 -8.55 -14.08
CA ILE A 253 -40.41 -9.63 -15.03
C ILE A 253 -41.92 -9.95 -14.96
N TRP A 254 -42.45 -10.06 -13.71
CA TRP A 254 -43.88 -10.29 -13.52
C TRP A 254 -44.73 -9.22 -14.17
N ARG A 255 -44.45 -7.92 -13.96
CA ARG A 255 -45.20 -6.82 -14.54
C ARG A 255 -45.12 -6.80 -16.07
N VAL A 256 -43.92 -6.98 -16.63
CA VAL A 256 -43.73 -7.06 -18.08
C VAL A 256 -44.51 -8.25 -18.70
N ALA A 257 -44.45 -9.41 -18.04
CA ALA A 257 -45.16 -10.64 -18.49
C ALA A 257 -46.67 -10.51 -18.38
N SER A 258 -47.20 -9.80 -17.37
CA SER A 258 -48.65 -9.56 -17.21
C SER A 258 -49.18 -8.41 -18.11
N GLY A 259 -48.31 -7.70 -18.84
CA GLY A 259 -48.69 -6.55 -19.67
C GLY A 259 -48.91 -5.25 -18.87
N ASP A 260 -48.70 -5.25 -17.55
CA ASP A 260 -48.76 -4.06 -16.69
C ASP A 260 -47.40 -3.34 -16.70
N ILE A 261 -47.01 -2.78 -17.86
CA ILE A 261 -45.74 -2.09 -18.00
C ILE A 261 -45.87 -0.68 -17.42
N PRO A 262 -45.13 -0.41 -16.31
CA PRO A 262 -45.19 0.92 -15.69
C PRO A 262 -44.53 1.97 -16.59
N ALA A 263 -45.02 3.22 -16.50
CA ALA A 263 -44.38 4.32 -17.18
C ALA A 263 -42.98 4.59 -16.61
N ALA A 264 -41.98 4.76 -17.49
CA ALA A 264 -40.66 5.19 -17.08
C ALA A 264 -40.69 6.61 -16.50
N PRO A 265 -40.07 6.92 -15.38
CA PRO A 265 -39.90 8.28 -14.93
C PRO A 265 -39.05 9.04 -15.95
N MET A 266 -39.45 10.29 -16.24
CA MET A 266 -38.60 11.12 -17.08
C MET A 266 -37.34 11.52 -16.34
N PRO A 267 -36.14 11.40 -16.95
CA PRO A 267 -34.93 11.89 -16.36
C PRO A 267 -34.98 13.40 -16.14
N ILE A 268 -34.25 13.91 -15.16
CA ILE A 268 -34.19 15.34 -14.83
C ILE A 268 -33.64 16.11 -16.03
N GLU A 269 -32.63 15.62 -16.68
CA GLU A 269 -32.05 16.14 -17.91
C GLU A 269 -31.91 15.00 -18.93
N PRO A 270 -32.89 14.81 -19.86
CA PRO A 270 -32.82 13.74 -20.84
C PRO A 270 -31.56 13.86 -21.71
N PHE A 271 -30.91 12.74 -21.97
CA PHE A 271 -29.78 12.67 -22.87
C PHE A 271 -30.29 12.71 -24.34
N VAL A 272 -30.80 13.88 -24.77
CA VAL A 272 -31.23 14.10 -26.17
C VAL A 272 -30.09 14.85 -26.87
N PRO A 273 -29.32 14.20 -27.75
CA PRO A 273 -28.32 14.91 -28.53
C PRO A 273 -29.02 15.88 -29.52
N GLU A 274 -28.45 17.07 -29.69
CA GLU A 274 -28.80 17.98 -30.78
C GLU A 274 -28.39 17.34 -32.12
N GLY A 275 -29.25 16.48 -32.67
CA GLY A 275 -29.03 15.66 -33.84
C GLY A 275 -28.53 14.24 -33.51
N ALA A 276 -29.36 13.23 -33.86
CA ALA A 276 -28.95 11.83 -33.68
C ALA A 276 -27.70 11.53 -34.55
N GLN A 277 -26.66 10.98 -33.92
CA GLN A 277 -25.50 10.51 -34.66
C GLN A 277 -25.88 9.27 -35.48
N ALA A 278 -25.29 9.12 -36.66
CA ALA A 278 -25.50 7.91 -37.44
C ALA A 278 -25.04 6.69 -36.66
N LEU A 279 -25.82 5.61 -36.69
CA LEU A 279 -25.47 4.34 -36.08
C LEU A 279 -24.31 3.71 -36.87
N THR A 280 -23.09 3.99 -36.46
CA THR A 280 -21.86 3.46 -37.06
C THR A 280 -21.36 2.28 -36.30
N LEU A 281 -20.55 1.43 -36.95
CA LEU A 281 -19.83 0.34 -36.26
C LEU A 281 -18.98 0.88 -35.09
N LEU A 282 -18.37 2.05 -35.26
CA LEU A 282 -17.57 2.70 -34.21
C LEU A 282 -18.43 3.03 -32.98
N LEU A 283 -19.66 3.52 -33.16
CA LEU A 283 -20.56 3.81 -32.06
C LEU A 283 -21.01 2.54 -31.32
N LEU A 284 -21.31 1.47 -32.07
CA LEU A 284 -21.60 0.14 -31.49
C LEU A 284 -20.42 -0.40 -30.65
N LEU A 285 -19.21 -0.34 -31.22
CA LEU A 285 -18.01 -0.73 -30.52
C LEU A 285 -17.74 0.14 -29.28
N ARG A 286 -18.06 1.44 -29.35
CA ARG A 286 -17.98 2.36 -28.21
C ARG A 286 -18.99 2.01 -27.12
N ALA A 287 -20.22 1.66 -27.48
CA ALA A 287 -21.25 1.23 -26.53
C ALA A 287 -20.86 -0.10 -25.86
N PHE A 288 -20.37 -1.08 -26.65
CA PHE A 288 -19.82 -2.33 -26.13
C PHE A 288 -18.63 -2.06 -25.16
N ALA A 289 -17.70 -1.19 -25.55
CA ALA A 289 -16.56 -0.81 -24.72
C ALA A 289 -16.97 -0.14 -23.41
N SER A 290 -18.03 0.69 -23.41
CA SER A 290 -18.56 1.33 -22.21
C SER A 290 -19.19 0.31 -21.25
N GLY A 291 -20.04 -0.57 -21.76
CA GLY A 291 -20.65 -1.62 -20.97
C GLY A 291 -19.64 -2.71 -20.49
N SER A 292 -18.51 -2.85 -21.21
CA SER A 292 -17.48 -3.84 -20.84
C SER A 292 -16.76 -3.52 -19.52
N VAL A 293 -17.02 -2.35 -18.91
CA VAL A 293 -16.64 -2.07 -17.50
C VAL A 293 -17.20 -3.12 -16.54
N ALA A 294 -18.27 -3.80 -16.95
CA ALA A 294 -18.87 -4.95 -16.28
C ALA A 294 -17.91 -6.13 -16.01
N LEU A 295 -16.81 -6.26 -16.76
CA LEU A 295 -15.87 -7.36 -16.63
C LEU A 295 -14.83 -7.13 -15.52
N THR A 296 -14.77 -5.93 -14.98
CA THR A 296 -13.86 -5.59 -13.87
C THR A 296 -14.19 -6.40 -12.61
N GLY A 297 -13.24 -6.50 -11.70
CA GLY A 297 -13.40 -7.26 -10.45
C GLY A 297 -13.24 -8.79 -10.61
N THR A 298 -13.23 -9.37 -11.83
CA THR A 298 -13.03 -10.82 -12.01
C THR A 298 -11.64 -11.27 -11.54
N GLU A 299 -10.63 -10.43 -11.62
CA GLU A 299 -9.28 -10.73 -11.18
C GLU A 299 -9.11 -10.74 -9.65
N ALA A 300 -9.98 -10.08 -8.90
CA ALA A 300 -9.90 -9.99 -7.45
C ALA A 300 -9.89 -11.37 -6.77
N VAL A 301 -10.67 -12.32 -7.29
CA VAL A 301 -10.71 -13.72 -6.80
C VAL A 301 -9.38 -14.43 -7.07
N ALA A 302 -8.77 -14.23 -8.26
CA ALA A 302 -7.49 -14.84 -8.62
C ALA A 302 -6.31 -14.30 -7.80
N ASN A 303 -6.33 -13.02 -7.47
CA ASN A 303 -5.34 -12.41 -6.58
C ASN A 303 -5.53 -12.82 -5.11
N GLY A 304 -6.76 -13.18 -4.71
CA GLY A 304 -7.16 -13.51 -3.36
C GLY A 304 -7.17 -15.01 -3.00
N VAL A 305 -6.65 -15.91 -3.85
CA VAL A 305 -6.75 -17.39 -3.67
C VAL A 305 -6.31 -17.85 -2.29
N GLN A 306 -5.16 -17.37 -1.80
CA GLN A 306 -4.61 -17.72 -0.47
C GLN A 306 -5.51 -17.32 0.71
N GLY A 307 -6.47 -16.42 0.51
CA GLY A 307 -7.44 -16.02 1.53
C GLY A 307 -8.53 -17.04 1.77
N PHE A 308 -8.70 -18.05 0.90
CA PHE A 308 -9.73 -19.08 1.06
C PHE A 308 -9.28 -20.23 1.97
N ARG A 309 -10.24 -20.87 2.62
CA ARG A 309 -10.01 -22.14 3.33
C ARG A 309 -9.62 -23.23 2.34
N GLU A 310 -8.87 -24.22 2.80
CA GLU A 310 -8.50 -25.40 2.02
C GLU A 310 -9.75 -26.20 1.56
N PRO A 311 -9.76 -26.73 0.34
CA PRO A 311 -8.80 -26.54 -0.76
C PRO A 311 -9.00 -25.18 -1.45
N GLU A 312 -8.00 -24.28 -1.28
CA GLU A 312 -8.06 -22.86 -1.64
C GLU A 312 -8.43 -22.60 -3.09
N ALA A 313 -7.69 -23.22 -4.02
CA ALA A 313 -7.90 -23.03 -5.46
C ALA A 313 -9.30 -23.49 -5.90
N ARG A 314 -9.79 -24.63 -5.40
CA ARG A 314 -11.13 -25.12 -5.74
C ARG A 314 -12.22 -24.20 -5.20
N ASN A 315 -12.05 -23.70 -3.99
CA ASN A 315 -13.02 -22.79 -3.38
C ASN A 315 -13.05 -21.44 -4.11
N ALA A 316 -11.89 -20.92 -4.52
CA ALA A 316 -11.79 -19.72 -5.34
C ALA A 316 -12.43 -19.91 -6.73
N GLN A 317 -12.19 -21.03 -7.39
CA GLN A 317 -12.83 -21.36 -8.68
C GLN A 317 -14.37 -21.39 -8.59
N ILE A 318 -14.92 -22.03 -7.55
CA ILE A 318 -16.38 -22.08 -7.34
C ILE A 318 -16.94 -20.66 -7.13
N VAL A 319 -16.26 -19.84 -6.32
CA VAL A 319 -16.67 -18.45 -6.07
C VAL A 319 -16.61 -17.63 -7.35
N LEU A 320 -15.57 -17.77 -8.16
CA LEU A 320 -15.42 -17.07 -9.43
C LEU A 320 -16.54 -17.39 -10.42
N VAL A 321 -16.87 -18.69 -10.59
CA VAL A 321 -17.97 -19.11 -11.48
C VAL A 321 -19.32 -18.61 -10.98
N LEU A 322 -19.57 -18.74 -9.67
CA LEU A 322 -20.84 -18.28 -9.07
C LEU A 322 -20.99 -16.76 -9.22
N MET A 323 -19.90 -16.00 -8.97
CA MET A 323 -19.85 -14.55 -9.17
C MET A 323 -20.20 -14.18 -10.60
N GLY A 324 -19.52 -14.76 -11.60
CA GLY A 324 -19.79 -14.47 -13.01
C GLY A 324 -21.23 -14.81 -13.42
N THR A 325 -21.78 -15.92 -12.91
CA THR A 325 -23.16 -16.31 -13.18
C THR A 325 -24.16 -15.34 -12.57
N LEU A 326 -23.99 -14.99 -11.29
CA LEU A 326 -24.86 -14.00 -10.62
C LEU A 326 -24.84 -12.66 -11.34
N PHE A 327 -23.62 -12.16 -11.66
CA PHE A 327 -23.47 -10.91 -12.38
C PHE A 327 -24.16 -10.95 -13.75
N ALA A 328 -23.89 -12.00 -14.57
CA ALA A 328 -24.50 -12.13 -15.90
C ALA A 328 -26.03 -12.13 -15.83
N THR A 329 -26.62 -12.84 -14.85
CA THR A 329 -28.05 -12.89 -14.63
C THR A 329 -28.62 -11.51 -14.28
N ILE A 330 -28.01 -10.81 -13.33
CA ILE A 330 -28.44 -9.47 -12.89
C ILE A 330 -28.31 -8.47 -14.03
N PHE A 331 -27.15 -8.44 -14.73
CA PHE A 331 -26.88 -7.51 -15.81
C PHE A 331 -27.85 -7.70 -16.98
N LEU A 332 -28.12 -8.96 -17.39
CA LEU A 332 -29.07 -9.25 -18.44
C LEU A 332 -30.50 -8.84 -18.04
N ALA A 333 -30.90 -9.15 -16.81
CA ALA A 333 -32.25 -8.84 -16.33
C ALA A 333 -32.48 -7.32 -16.19
N ILE A 334 -31.50 -6.57 -15.65
CA ILE A 334 -31.57 -5.10 -15.56
C ILE A 334 -31.66 -4.50 -16.97
N SER A 335 -30.81 -4.94 -17.91
CA SER A 335 -30.82 -4.47 -19.29
C SER A 335 -32.16 -4.77 -19.99
N PHE A 336 -32.72 -5.96 -19.79
CA PHE A 336 -34.04 -6.35 -20.30
C PHE A 336 -35.13 -5.46 -19.72
N LEU A 337 -35.20 -5.25 -18.44
CA LEU A 337 -36.22 -4.45 -17.78
C LEU A 337 -36.11 -2.97 -18.16
N ALA A 338 -34.88 -2.41 -18.19
CA ALA A 338 -34.65 -1.02 -18.56
C ALA A 338 -35.11 -0.74 -19.98
N THR A 339 -34.85 -1.65 -20.94
CA THR A 339 -35.33 -1.50 -22.33
C THR A 339 -36.83 -1.75 -22.46
N SER A 340 -37.41 -2.72 -21.74
CA SER A 340 -38.84 -3.04 -21.80
C SER A 340 -39.72 -1.93 -21.22
N ILE A 341 -39.25 -1.27 -20.15
CA ILE A 341 -39.95 -0.14 -19.50
C ILE A 341 -39.65 1.17 -20.19
N GLY A 342 -38.55 1.25 -20.97
CA GLY A 342 -38.18 2.47 -21.70
C GLY A 342 -37.46 3.49 -20.83
N VAL A 343 -36.72 3.06 -19.82
CA VAL A 343 -35.90 3.91 -18.96
C VAL A 343 -34.81 4.57 -19.81
N GLN A 344 -34.56 5.87 -19.62
CA GLN A 344 -33.50 6.62 -20.28
C GLN A 344 -32.46 7.09 -19.27
N ALA A 345 -31.19 7.17 -19.67
CA ALA A 345 -30.13 7.67 -18.81
C ALA A 345 -30.25 9.19 -18.61
N ASP A 346 -29.96 9.65 -17.40
CA ASP A 346 -29.95 11.07 -17.03
C ASP A 346 -28.56 11.68 -17.35
N LYS A 347 -28.52 12.80 -18.07
CA LYS A 347 -27.29 13.49 -18.46
C LYS A 347 -26.59 14.14 -17.26
N SER A 348 -27.37 14.64 -16.32
CA SER A 348 -26.85 15.30 -15.10
C SER A 348 -26.26 14.31 -14.06
N GLU A 349 -26.38 13.00 -14.26
CA GLU A 349 -26.01 11.95 -13.31
C GLU A 349 -26.68 12.10 -11.92
N THR A 350 -27.82 12.80 -11.87
CA THR A 350 -28.55 13.02 -10.62
C THR A 350 -29.31 11.76 -10.20
N GLU A 351 -29.88 11.03 -11.15
CA GLU A 351 -30.56 9.75 -10.89
C GLU A 351 -30.03 8.64 -11.82
N THR A 352 -29.69 7.48 -11.23
CA THR A 352 -29.16 6.32 -11.97
C THR A 352 -30.27 5.55 -12.67
N VAL A 353 -29.94 4.85 -13.77
CA VAL A 353 -30.89 3.97 -14.48
C VAL A 353 -31.49 2.91 -13.56
N LEU A 354 -30.69 2.35 -12.64
CA LEU A 354 -31.19 1.39 -11.64
C LEU A 354 -32.20 2.06 -10.69
N SER A 355 -31.96 3.29 -10.28
CA SER A 355 -32.89 4.07 -9.45
C SER A 355 -34.22 4.32 -10.17
N MET A 356 -34.15 4.80 -11.41
CA MET A 356 -35.33 5.05 -12.23
C MET A 356 -36.13 3.76 -12.47
N LEU A 357 -35.44 2.64 -12.72
CA LEU A 357 -36.08 1.33 -12.86
C LEU A 357 -36.76 0.90 -11.54
N ALA A 358 -36.11 1.05 -10.40
CA ALA A 358 -36.73 0.74 -9.11
C ALA A 358 -37.93 1.64 -8.83
N ARG A 359 -37.82 2.95 -9.12
CA ARG A 359 -38.91 3.91 -8.94
C ARG A 359 -40.12 3.60 -9.84
N SER A 360 -39.90 3.16 -11.09
CA SER A 360 -40.96 2.71 -11.98
C SER A 360 -41.73 1.52 -11.41
N LEU A 361 -41.03 0.56 -10.86
CA LEU A 361 -41.60 -0.71 -10.40
C LEU A 361 -42.30 -0.60 -9.04
N VAL A 362 -41.72 0.14 -8.10
CA VAL A 362 -42.18 0.15 -6.69
C VAL A 362 -42.51 1.55 -6.16
N GLY A 363 -42.42 2.60 -7.00
CA GLY A 363 -42.58 3.98 -6.56
C GLY A 363 -41.52 4.40 -5.53
N SER A 364 -41.81 5.42 -4.74
CA SER A 364 -40.99 5.88 -3.64
C SER A 364 -41.29 5.12 -2.31
N SER A 365 -41.46 3.80 -2.40
CA SER A 365 -41.76 2.93 -1.26
C SER A 365 -40.51 2.62 -0.44
N TRP A 366 -40.70 1.99 0.74
CA TRP A 366 -39.57 1.50 1.57
C TRP A 366 -38.64 0.55 0.81
N TYR A 367 -39.19 -0.19 -0.18
CA TYR A 367 -38.41 -1.14 -0.99
C TYR A 367 -37.47 -0.40 -1.96
N PHE A 368 -37.88 0.74 -2.50
CA PHE A 368 -37.00 1.63 -3.26
C PHE A 368 -35.77 2.03 -2.44
N TYR A 369 -35.99 2.50 -1.20
CA TYR A 369 -34.87 2.87 -0.32
C TYR A 369 -34.01 1.68 0.08
N LEU A 370 -34.60 0.47 0.23
CA LEU A 370 -33.83 -0.74 0.45
C LEU A 370 -32.90 -1.06 -0.73
N VAL A 371 -33.39 -0.96 -1.97
CA VAL A 371 -32.58 -1.16 -3.19
C VAL A 371 -31.46 -0.12 -3.24
N GLN A 372 -31.76 1.17 -3.04
CA GLN A 372 -30.76 2.22 -3.10
C GLN A 372 -29.70 2.09 -2.01
N PHE A 373 -30.11 1.87 -0.77
CA PHE A 373 -29.20 1.69 0.35
C PHE A 373 -28.32 0.45 0.17
N SER A 374 -28.90 -0.69 -0.20
CA SER A 374 -28.12 -1.91 -0.42
C SER A 374 -27.16 -1.79 -1.60
N THR A 375 -27.55 -1.07 -2.66
CA THR A 375 -26.68 -0.75 -3.81
C THR A 375 -25.51 0.14 -3.38
N ALA A 376 -25.78 1.22 -2.65
CA ALA A 376 -24.74 2.12 -2.14
C ALA A 376 -23.74 1.39 -1.27
N VAL A 377 -24.22 0.59 -0.30
CA VAL A 377 -23.34 -0.15 0.59
C VAL A 377 -22.54 -1.20 -0.16
N LEU A 378 -23.15 -1.92 -1.13
CA LEU A 378 -22.42 -2.90 -1.96
C LEU A 378 -21.30 -2.22 -2.75
N LEU A 379 -21.56 -1.06 -3.37
CA LEU A 379 -20.57 -0.31 -4.14
C LEU A 379 -19.42 0.20 -3.27
N ILE A 380 -19.71 0.68 -2.05
CA ILE A 380 -18.68 1.05 -1.09
C ILE A 380 -17.85 -0.17 -0.66
N LEU A 381 -18.51 -1.33 -0.47
CA LEU A 381 -17.81 -2.59 -0.17
C LEU A 381 -16.98 -3.10 -1.37
N ALA A 382 -17.42 -2.84 -2.60
CA ALA A 382 -16.65 -3.15 -3.81
C ALA A 382 -15.30 -2.42 -3.81
N ALA A 383 -15.27 -1.14 -3.43
CA ALA A 383 -14.03 -0.41 -3.27
C ALA A 383 -13.05 -1.09 -2.28
N ASN A 384 -13.56 -1.79 -1.26
CA ASN A 384 -12.74 -2.50 -0.30
C ASN A 384 -11.94 -3.67 -0.91
N THR A 385 -12.38 -4.24 -2.05
CA THR A 385 -11.61 -5.28 -2.76
C THR A 385 -10.27 -4.75 -3.23
N ALA A 386 -10.22 -3.50 -3.71
CA ALA A 386 -8.99 -2.82 -4.10
C ALA A 386 -8.07 -2.54 -2.91
N PHE A 387 -8.60 -2.21 -1.73
CA PHE A 387 -7.81 -2.05 -0.50
C PHE A 387 -7.14 -3.35 -0.05
N ASN A 388 -7.65 -4.51 -0.46
CA ASN A 388 -7.00 -5.79 -0.26
C ASN A 388 -6.07 -6.17 -1.43
N GLY A 389 -6.47 -5.88 -2.67
CA GLY A 389 -5.77 -6.29 -3.90
C GLY A 389 -4.51 -5.48 -4.16
N PHE A 390 -4.61 -4.14 -4.15
CA PHE A 390 -3.50 -3.24 -4.43
C PHE A 390 -2.28 -3.44 -3.52
N PRO A 391 -2.44 -3.45 -2.17
CA PRO A 391 -1.28 -3.63 -1.31
C PRO A 391 -0.62 -4.99 -1.47
N ARG A 392 -1.39 -6.01 -1.81
CA ARG A 392 -0.89 -7.37 -2.06
C ARG A 392 -0.08 -7.44 -3.36
N LEU A 393 -0.60 -6.88 -4.45
CA LEU A 393 0.13 -6.77 -5.72
C LEU A 393 1.40 -5.93 -5.55
N ALA A 394 1.29 -4.76 -4.92
CA ALA A 394 2.41 -3.88 -4.65
C ALA A 394 3.51 -4.58 -3.80
N SER A 395 3.11 -5.41 -2.83
CA SER A 395 4.03 -6.21 -2.04
C SER A 395 4.77 -7.25 -2.89
N ILE A 396 4.07 -7.99 -3.77
CA ILE A 396 4.70 -8.96 -4.68
C ILE A 396 5.71 -8.23 -5.59
N MET A 397 5.33 -7.09 -6.16
CA MET A 397 6.23 -6.29 -7.01
C MET A 397 7.42 -5.70 -6.22
N ALA A 398 7.25 -5.39 -4.93
CA ALA A 398 8.33 -4.92 -4.07
C ALA A 398 9.30 -6.05 -3.69
N VAL A 399 8.82 -7.27 -3.46
CA VAL A 399 9.66 -8.47 -3.28
C VAL A 399 10.46 -8.74 -4.56
N ASP A 400 9.85 -8.56 -5.72
CA ASP A 400 10.51 -8.65 -7.04
C ASP A 400 11.42 -7.44 -7.35
N ARG A 401 11.53 -6.45 -6.43
CA ARG A 401 12.36 -5.24 -6.53
C ARG A 401 11.90 -4.23 -7.59
N PHE A 402 10.64 -4.30 -8.02
CA PHE A 402 10.08 -3.31 -8.93
C PHE A 402 9.38 -2.15 -8.20
N MET A 403 9.06 -2.30 -6.91
CA MET A 403 8.52 -1.23 -6.08
C MET A 403 9.40 -0.95 -4.86
N PRO A 404 9.26 0.21 -4.20
CA PRO A 404 9.96 0.50 -2.97
C PRO A 404 9.71 -0.56 -1.88
N ARG A 405 10.75 -0.92 -1.12
CA ARG A 405 10.70 -1.99 -0.10
C ARG A 405 9.62 -1.75 0.96
N GLN A 406 9.24 -0.50 1.19
CA GLN A 406 8.17 -0.13 2.14
C GLN A 406 6.83 -0.77 1.80
N PHE A 407 6.56 -1.06 0.52
CA PHE A 407 5.33 -1.75 0.09
C PHE A 407 5.33 -3.26 0.42
N ALA A 408 6.51 -3.86 0.65
CA ALA A 408 6.62 -5.25 1.09
C ALA A 408 6.49 -5.39 2.62
N GLN A 409 6.66 -4.30 3.37
CA GLN A 409 6.63 -4.32 4.83
C GLN A 409 5.17 -4.32 5.32
N ARG A 410 4.87 -5.26 6.19
CA ARG A 410 3.60 -5.27 6.91
C ARG A 410 3.72 -4.42 8.17
N GLY A 411 2.76 -3.57 8.40
CA GLY A 411 2.68 -2.76 9.62
C GLY A 411 2.27 -3.58 10.85
N ASP A 412 2.08 -2.91 11.95
CA ASP A 412 1.77 -3.48 13.28
C ASP A 412 0.51 -4.38 13.33
N ARG A 413 -0.40 -4.25 12.35
CA ARG A 413 -1.62 -5.04 12.20
C ARG A 413 -1.53 -6.07 11.09
N LEU A 414 -0.32 -6.44 10.67
CA LEU A 414 -0.05 -7.33 9.52
C LEU A 414 -0.65 -6.82 8.20
N ALA A 415 -1.07 -5.56 8.16
CA ALA A 415 -1.58 -4.89 6.97
C ALA A 415 -0.45 -4.14 6.25
N PHE A 416 -0.53 -4.04 4.93
CA PHE A 416 0.41 -3.26 4.12
C PHE A 416 0.05 -1.77 4.16
N SER A 417 0.31 -1.11 5.28
CA SER A 417 -0.17 0.25 5.57
C SER A 417 0.23 1.28 4.50
N THR A 418 1.47 1.20 3.97
CA THR A 418 1.95 2.08 2.91
C THR A 418 1.08 1.97 1.64
N GLY A 419 0.72 0.74 1.26
CA GLY A 419 -0.14 0.50 0.11
C GLY A 419 -1.55 1.04 0.31
N ILE A 420 -2.14 0.81 1.49
CA ILE A 420 -3.49 1.30 1.83
C ILE A 420 -3.55 2.83 1.75
N VAL A 421 -2.57 3.53 2.33
CA VAL A 421 -2.52 5.00 2.30
C VAL A 421 -2.29 5.54 0.89
N ALA A 422 -1.37 4.94 0.12
CA ALA A 422 -1.12 5.34 -1.26
C ALA A 422 -2.38 5.19 -2.14
N LEU A 423 -3.08 4.05 -2.01
CA LEU A 423 -4.35 3.82 -2.72
C LEU A 423 -5.39 4.89 -2.38
N ALA A 424 -5.57 5.17 -1.09
CA ALA A 424 -6.54 6.16 -0.63
C ALA A 424 -6.26 7.57 -1.15
N LEU A 425 -4.99 8.01 -1.10
CA LEU A 425 -4.59 9.34 -1.57
C LEU A 425 -4.82 9.50 -3.08
N VAL A 426 -4.37 8.54 -3.88
CA VAL A 426 -4.53 8.60 -5.35
C VAL A 426 -6.00 8.53 -5.73
N SER A 427 -6.78 7.62 -5.14
CA SER A 427 -8.20 7.48 -5.43
C SER A 427 -9.01 8.71 -5.02
N SER A 428 -8.71 9.30 -3.84
CA SER A 428 -9.35 10.55 -3.41
C SER A 428 -9.02 11.71 -4.36
N SER A 429 -7.77 11.79 -4.85
CA SER A 429 -7.38 12.81 -5.83
C SER A 429 -8.15 12.65 -7.13
N LEU A 430 -8.33 11.43 -7.62
CA LEU A 430 -9.13 11.14 -8.81
C LEU A 430 -10.61 11.53 -8.62
N ILE A 431 -11.20 11.22 -7.47
CA ILE A 431 -12.57 11.61 -7.14
C ILE A 431 -12.74 13.13 -7.18
N VAL A 432 -11.79 13.88 -6.62
CA VAL A 432 -11.81 15.35 -6.61
C VAL A 432 -11.66 15.91 -8.02
N VAL A 433 -10.69 15.41 -8.80
CA VAL A 433 -10.41 15.89 -10.18
C VAL A 433 -11.58 15.65 -11.11
N TYR A 434 -12.28 14.52 -10.97
CA TYR A 434 -13.42 14.15 -11.80
C TYR A 434 -14.77 14.47 -11.18
N ASP A 435 -14.80 15.29 -10.12
CA ASP A 435 -16.04 15.72 -9.45
C ASP A 435 -16.96 14.55 -9.07
N ALA A 436 -16.37 13.42 -8.66
CA ALA A 436 -17.06 12.17 -8.35
C ALA A 436 -18.00 11.67 -9.48
N SER A 437 -17.74 12.04 -10.75
CA SER A 437 -18.51 11.57 -11.91
C SER A 437 -18.09 10.15 -12.28
N VAL A 438 -19.04 9.23 -12.28
CA VAL A 438 -18.84 7.83 -12.70
C VAL A 438 -18.48 7.78 -14.18
N THR A 439 -19.23 8.49 -15.02
CA THR A 439 -19.02 8.54 -16.48
C THR A 439 -17.67 9.15 -16.85
N GLY A 440 -17.17 10.11 -16.06
CA GLY A 440 -15.84 10.71 -16.24
C GLY A 440 -14.69 9.75 -15.91
N LEU A 441 -14.86 8.87 -14.93
CA LEU A 441 -13.83 7.93 -14.46
C LEU A 441 -13.76 6.64 -15.30
N ILE A 442 -14.86 6.15 -15.84
CA ILE A 442 -14.94 4.87 -16.58
C ILE A 442 -14.02 4.78 -17.80
N PRO A 443 -13.80 5.83 -18.62
CA PRO A 443 -12.87 5.75 -19.75
C PRO A 443 -11.44 5.41 -19.36
N LEU A 444 -10.99 5.84 -18.19
CA LEU A 444 -9.67 5.54 -17.65
C LEU A 444 -9.58 4.09 -17.19
N TYR A 445 -10.65 3.58 -16.61
CA TYR A 445 -10.71 2.28 -15.97
C TYR A 445 -10.55 1.13 -16.97
N THR A 446 -11.31 1.16 -18.05
CA THR A 446 -11.50 0.03 -18.95
C THR A 446 -10.22 -0.37 -19.70
N VAL A 447 -9.37 0.59 -20.10
CA VAL A 447 -8.15 0.31 -20.90
C VAL A 447 -7.16 -0.57 -20.12
N GLY A 448 -6.89 -0.22 -18.84
CA GLY A 448 -5.93 -0.94 -18.00
C GLY A 448 -6.33 -2.40 -17.79
N VAL A 449 -7.59 -2.63 -17.43
CA VAL A 449 -8.14 -3.97 -17.15
C VAL A 449 -7.97 -4.89 -18.36
N PHE A 450 -8.35 -4.44 -19.55
CA PHE A 450 -8.27 -5.29 -20.74
C PHE A 450 -6.84 -5.55 -21.20
N ILE A 451 -5.90 -4.64 -20.98
CA ILE A 451 -4.47 -4.89 -21.19
C ILE A 451 -4.00 -6.00 -20.24
N ALA A 452 -4.35 -5.93 -18.95
CA ALA A 452 -3.98 -6.93 -17.97
C ALA A 452 -4.57 -8.31 -18.31
N PHE A 453 -5.86 -8.38 -18.68
CA PHE A 453 -6.52 -9.62 -19.10
C PHE A 453 -5.86 -10.22 -20.35
N THR A 454 -5.59 -9.40 -21.36
CA THR A 454 -4.95 -9.86 -22.60
C THR A 454 -3.58 -10.47 -22.33
N LEU A 455 -2.76 -9.81 -21.52
CA LEU A 455 -1.43 -10.31 -21.16
C LEU A 455 -1.49 -11.57 -20.29
N SER A 456 -2.44 -11.65 -19.36
CA SER A 456 -2.67 -12.84 -18.53
C SER A 456 -3.03 -14.04 -19.41
N GLN A 457 -4.02 -13.87 -20.28
CA GLN A 457 -4.49 -14.94 -21.18
C GLN A 457 -3.42 -15.35 -22.21
N ALA A 458 -2.69 -14.39 -22.78
CA ALA A 458 -1.55 -14.68 -23.67
C ALA A 458 -0.44 -15.45 -22.92
N GLY A 459 -0.17 -15.09 -21.66
CA GLY A 459 0.72 -15.83 -20.78
C GLY A 459 0.29 -17.28 -20.57
N MET A 460 -1.02 -17.48 -20.33
CA MET A 460 -1.58 -18.83 -20.19
C MET A 460 -1.50 -19.63 -21.49
N VAL A 461 -1.75 -19.02 -22.65
CA VAL A 461 -1.55 -19.69 -23.96
C VAL A 461 -0.12 -20.22 -24.07
N ARG A 462 0.88 -19.36 -23.78
CA ARG A 462 2.29 -19.75 -23.84
C ARG A 462 2.63 -20.86 -22.84
N LYS A 463 2.08 -20.79 -21.63
CA LYS A 463 2.22 -21.84 -20.60
C LYS A 463 1.70 -23.19 -21.12
N TRP A 464 0.48 -23.22 -21.64
CA TRP A 464 -0.13 -24.43 -22.16
C TRP A 464 0.65 -25.03 -23.34
N LEU A 465 1.13 -24.21 -24.27
CA LEU A 465 1.95 -24.64 -25.41
C LEU A 465 3.32 -25.21 -24.97
N ARG A 466 3.89 -24.66 -23.87
CA ARG A 466 5.18 -25.12 -23.33
C ARG A 466 5.04 -26.42 -22.55
N GLU A 467 4.04 -26.55 -21.70
CA GLU A 467 3.90 -27.66 -20.76
C GLU A 467 3.19 -28.88 -21.39
N ARG A 468 2.30 -28.63 -22.35
CA ARG A 468 1.50 -29.67 -23.05
C ARG A 468 0.87 -30.72 -22.15
N SER A 469 0.45 -30.29 -20.94
CA SER A 469 -0.22 -31.14 -19.97
C SER A 469 -1.63 -31.58 -20.45
N ARG A 470 -2.25 -32.55 -19.77
CA ARG A 470 -3.57 -33.08 -20.17
C ARG A 470 -4.62 -31.96 -20.32
N GLY A 471 -5.23 -31.87 -21.53
CA GLY A 471 -6.22 -30.84 -21.84
C GLY A 471 -5.63 -29.52 -22.36
N TRP A 472 -4.33 -29.44 -22.69
CA TRP A 472 -3.67 -28.25 -23.15
C TRP A 472 -4.32 -27.59 -24.38
N GLN A 473 -4.87 -28.38 -25.32
CA GLN A 473 -5.54 -27.87 -26.52
C GLN A 473 -6.76 -27.02 -26.16
N LEU A 474 -7.62 -27.51 -25.24
CA LEU A 474 -8.75 -26.75 -24.73
C LEU A 474 -8.28 -25.49 -23.95
N GLY A 475 -7.20 -25.64 -23.18
CA GLY A 475 -6.58 -24.52 -22.49
C GLY A 475 -6.10 -23.43 -23.47
N VAL A 476 -5.42 -23.80 -24.55
CA VAL A 476 -5.00 -22.87 -25.61
C VAL A 476 -6.20 -22.24 -26.30
N ALA A 477 -7.24 -23.03 -26.61
CA ALA A 477 -8.43 -22.51 -27.29
C ALA A 477 -9.15 -21.45 -26.45
N ILE A 478 -9.41 -21.73 -25.16
CA ILE A 478 -10.10 -20.81 -24.25
C ILE A 478 -9.26 -19.53 -24.04
N ASN A 479 -7.99 -19.69 -23.69
CA ASN A 479 -7.14 -18.52 -23.42
C ASN A 479 -6.79 -17.77 -24.71
N GLY A 480 -6.67 -18.47 -25.85
CA GLY A 480 -6.48 -17.84 -27.15
C GLY A 480 -7.66 -17.00 -27.60
N ALA A 481 -8.88 -17.54 -27.50
CA ALA A 481 -10.09 -16.81 -27.74
C ALA A 481 -10.23 -15.61 -26.80
N GLY A 482 -9.88 -15.79 -25.52
CA GLY A 482 -9.84 -14.72 -24.54
C GLY A 482 -8.83 -13.62 -24.88
N THR A 483 -7.60 -14.00 -25.27
CA THR A 483 -6.57 -13.03 -25.68
C THR A 483 -7.04 -12.15 -26.85
N ILE A 484 -7.65 -12.79 -27.85
CA ILE A 484 -8.19 -12.07 -29.02
C ILE A 484 -9.35 -11.17 -28.58
N ALA A 485 -10.33 -11.69 -27.85
CA ALA A 485 -11.49 -10.94 -27.43
C ALA A 485 -11.12 -9.73 -26.55
N THR A 486 -10.32 -9.94 -25.50
CA THR A 486 -9.89 -8.84 -24.60
C THR A 486 -8.91 -7.87 -25.28
N GLY A 487 -8.07 -8.35 -26.20
CA GLY A 487 -7.18 -7.53 -27.01
C GLY A 487 -7.94 -6.61 -27.96
N VAL A 488 -8.98 -7.13 -28.64
CA VAL A 488 -9.87 -6.35 -29.48
C VAL A 488 -10.59 -5.29 -28.64
N VAL A 489 -11.11 -5.66 -27.47
CA VAL A 489 -11.76 -4.69 -26.56
C VAL A 489 -10.77 -3.62 -26.10
N ALA A 490 -9.54 -3.99 -25.69
CA ALA A 490 -8.51 -3.02 -25.31
C ALA A 490 -8.21 -2.02 -26.43
N PHE A 491 -8.09 -2.51 -27.66
CA PHE A 491 -7.86 -1.67 -28.84
C PHE A 491 -9.05 -0.75 -29.13
N VAL A 492 -10.26 -1.29 -29.10
CA VAL A 492 -11.49 -0.52 -29.35
C VAL A 492 -11.67 0.58 -28.29
N VAL A 493 -11.49 0.24 -27.00
CA VAL A 493 -11.56 1.22 -25.91
C VAL A 493 -10.49 2.29 -26.06
N GLY A 494 -9.26 1.88 -26.36
CA GLY A 494 -8.14 2.80 -26.58
C GLY A 494 -8.41 3.84 -27.64
N ILE A 495 -9.03 3.44 -28.78
CA ILE A 495 -9.37 4.36 -29.86
C ILE A 495 -10.65 5.15 -29.55
N SER A 496 -11.73 4.46 -29.18
CA SER A 496 -13.06 5.09 -29.08
C SER A 496 -13.19 6.05 -27.91
N LYS A 497 -12.44 5.82 -26.84
CA LYS A 497 -12.43 6.68 -25.65
C LYS A 497 -11.18 7.55 -25.53
N PHE A 498 -10.31 7.58 -26.56
CA PHE A 498 -9.06 8.34 -26.52
C PHE A 498 -9.30 9.80 -26.14
N GLN A 499 -10.21 10.49 -26.80
CA GLN A 499 -10.51 11.91 -26.56
C GLN A 499 -11.21 12.17 -25.21
N VAL A 500 -11.82 11.15 -24.62
CA VAL A 500 -12.64 11.27 -23.39
C VAL A 500 -11.83 10.88 -22.13
N GLY A 501 -10.52 10.61 -22.27
CA GLY A 501 -9.64 10.35 -21.13
C GLY A 501 -8.79 9.10 -21.22
N ALA A 502 -9.06 8.14 -22.11
CA ALA A 502 -8.27 6.92 -22.26
C ALA A 502 -6.80 7.19 -22.60
N TRP A 503 -6.48 8.32 -23.27
CA TRP A 503 -5.12 8.76 -23.57
C TRP A 503 -4.25 8.91 -22.31
N MET A 504 -4.86 9.33 -21.18
CA MET A 504 -4.11 9.47 -19.91
C MET A 504 -3.55 8.14 -19.43
N VAL A 505 -4.38 7.08 -19.46
CA VAL A 505 -3.92 5.74 -19.08
C VAL A 505 -2.87 5.23 -20.05
N ILE A 506 -3.07 5.45 -21.36
CA ILE A 506 -2.09 5.08 -22.40
C ILE A 506 -0.75 5.80 -22.18
N ALA A 507 -0.74 7.02 -21.68
CA ALA A 507 0.46 7.78 -21.35
C ALA A 507 1.06 7.37 -19.99
N VAL A 508 0.22 7.15 -18.97
CA VAL A 508 0.66 6.80 -17.61
C VAL A 508 1.27 5.40 -17.55
N LEU A 509 0.72 4.43 -18.29
CA LEU A 509 1.24 3.05 -18.24
C LEU A 509 2.72 2.94 -18.62
N PRO A 510 3.20 3.48 -19.77
CA PRO A 510 4.63 3.44 -20.11
C PRO A 510 5.49 4.19 -19.08
N LEU A 511 5.02 5.33 -18.57
CA LEU A 511 5.72 6.09 -17.54
C LEU A 511 5.86 5.28 -16.25
N LEU A 512 4.80 4.60 -15.82
CA LEU A 512 4.82 3.75 -14.64
C LEU A 512 5.74 2.54 -14.84
N VAL A 513 5.69 1.89 -16.00
CA VAL A 513 6.61 0.79 -16.37
C VAL A 513 8.06 1.27 -16.34
N ALA A 514 8.36 2.45 -16.90
CA ALA A 514 9.69 3.02 -16.89
C ALA A 514 10.18 3.30 -15.46
N LEU A 515 9.31 3.87 -14.60
CA LEU A 515 9.58 4.10 -13.18
C LEU A 515 9.89 2.80 -12.45
N LEU A 516 9.05 1.77 -12.60
CA LEU A 516 9.23 0.47 -11.95
C LEU A 516 10.52 -0.21 -12.41
N TYR A 517 10.85 -0.12 -13.71
CA TYR A 517 12.09 -0.62 -14.26
C TYR A 517 13.32 0.13 -13.73
N ALA A 518 13.23 1.46 -13.60
CA ALA A 518 14.28 2.29 -13.03
C ALA A 518 14.55 1.94 -11.56
N ILE A 519 13.48 1.70 -10.77
CA ILE A 519 13.59 1.23 -9.37
C ILE A 519 14.32 -0.13 -9.34
N ASN A 520 13.94 -1.07 -10.18
CA ASN A 520 14.59 -2.39 -10.21
C ASN A 520 16.06 -2.28 -10.58
N ARG A 521 16.40 -1.48 -11.61
CA ARG A 521 17.79 -1.23 -12.03
C ARG A 521 18.61 -0.64 -10.88
N HIS A 522 18.02 0.31 -10.15
CA HIS A 522 18.66 0.93 -8.98
C HIS A 522 18.96 -0.11 -7.89
N TYR A 523 17.97 -0.93 -7.51
CA TYR A 523 18.17 -1.97 -6.49
C TYR A 523 19.20 -3.01 -6.89
N ARG A 524 19.19 -3.46 -8.14
CA ARG A 524 20.21 -4.40 -8.65
C ARG A 524 21.60 -3.79 -8.62
N SER A 525 21.75 -2.53 -9.06
CA SER A 525 23.04 -1.85 -9.03
C SER A 525 23.60 -1.69 -7.60
N ILE A 526 22.73 -1.46 -6.60
CA ILE A 526 23.15 -1.42 -5.19
C ILE A 526 23.57 -2.80 -4.71
N GLU A 527 22.77 -3.82 -5.01
CA GLU A 527 23.04 -5.19 -4.58
C GLU A 527 24.35 -5.72 -5.16
N ASP A 528 24.56 -5.54 -6.47
CA ASP A 528 25.79 -5.94 -7.15
C ASP A 528 27.04 -5.28 -6.52
N ARG A 529 26.90 -4.03 -6.02
CA ARG A 529 27.99 -3.30 -5.34
C ARG A 529 28.18 -3.71 -3.89
N LEU A 530 27.15 -4.22 -3.23
CA LEU A 530 27.18 -4.61 -1.82
C LEU A 530 27.41 -6.10 -1.60
N LEU A 531 27.23 -6.93 -2.64
CA LEU A 531 27.46 -8.36 -2.56
C LEU A 531 28.94 -8.66 -2.36
N ILE A 532 29.24 -9.41 -1.29
CA ILE A 532 30.56 -9.99 -1.06
C ILE A 532 30.61 -11.29 -1.87
N ALA A 533 31.34 -11.27 -2.98
CA ALA A 533 31.44 -12.42 -3.90
C ALA A 533 32.26 -13.59 -3.33
N SER A 534 32.93 -13.41 -2.18
CA SER A 534 33.81 -14.42 -1.57
C SER A 534 33.08 -15.23 -0.51
N THR A 535 33.20 -16.56 -0.58
CA THR A 535 32.81 -17.50 0.49
C THR A 535 33.91 -17.68 1.54
N ALA A 536 35.07 -17.06 1.36
CA ALA A 536 36.18 -17.11 2.31
C ALA A 536 35.94 -16.13 3.48
N PRO A 537 36.42 -16.42 4.68
CA PRO A 537 36.36 -15.51 5.81
C PRO A 537 36.98 -14.17 5.45
N VAL A 538 36.23 -13.07 5.67
CA VAL A 538 36.73 -11.71 5.45
C VAL A 538 37.59 -11.30 6.63
N HIS A 539 38.86 -10.97 6.37
CA HIS A 539 39.72 -10.34 7.39
C HIS A 539 39.27 -8.91 7.62
N LEU A 540 38.77 -8.63 8.83
CA LEU A 540 38.51 -7.27 9.26
C LEU A 540 39.84 -6.63 9.69
N SER A 541 40.40 -5.76 8.83
CA SER A 541 41.58 -4.98 9.20
C SER A 541 41.17 -3.86 10.14
N ALA A 542 41.78 -3.80 11.33
CA ALA A 542 41.65 -2.69 12.25
C ALA A 542 42.55 -1.54 11.75
N THR A 543 41.96 -0.47 11.27
CA THR A 543 42.66 0.77 10.95
C THR A 543 42.33 1.78 12.03
N GLU A 544 43.36 2.31 12.71
CA GLU A 544 43.15 3.35 13.73
C GLU A 544 42.55 4.61 13.12
N PRO A 545 41.36 5.05 13.58
CA PRO A 545 40.74 6.24 13.05
C PRO A 545 41.44 7.53 13.50
N ARG A 546 41.34 8.60 12.71
CA ARG A 546 41.54 9.97 13.18
C ARG A 546 40.23 10.50 13.76
N ILE A 547 40.28 10.98 14.99
CA ILE A 547 39.07 11.43 15.70
C ILE A 547 39.12 12.95 15.83
N ILE A 548 38.08 13.61 15.31
CA ILE A 548 37.96 15.07 15.34
C ILE A 548 36.78 15.43 16.24
N VAL A 549 37.03 16.25 17.25
CA VAL A 549 36.02 16.72 18.19
C VAL A 549 35.85 18.23 18.02
N PRO A 550 34.83 18.74 17.28
CA PRO A 550 34.55 20.16 17.18
C PRO A 550 34.06 20.70 18.52
N ILE A 551 34.69 21.73 19.03
CA ILE A 551 34.38 22.33 20.33
C ILE A 551 34.12 23.81 20.20
N SER A 552 32.93 24.25 20.57
CA SER A 552 32.55 25.65 20.63
C SER A 552 32.81 26.28 22.01
N ARG A 553 32.63 25.50 23.08
CA ARG A 553 32.81 25.88 24.49
C ARG A 553 33.42 24.73 25.26
N ILE A 554 34.11 25.05 26.35
CA ILE A 554 34.56 24.05 27.32
C ILE A 554 33.43 23.91 28.36
N ASP A 555 32.58 22.92 28.20
CA ASP A 555 31.44 22.57 29.06
C ASP A 555 31.39 21.06 29.30
N ARG A 556 30.46 20.63 30.15
CA ARG A 556 30.30 19.22 30.50
C ARG A 556 30.02 18.32 29.29
N ALA A 557 29.23 18.80 28.33
CA ALA A 557 28.92 18.05 27.12
C ALA A 557 30.17 17.83 26.26
N SER A 558 30.96 18.89 26.09
CA SER A 558 32.23 18.82 25.36
C SER A 558 33.25 17.91 26.04
N LEU A 559 33.39 17.97 27.39
CA LEU A 559 34.27 17.10 28.15
C LEU A 559 33.85 15.65 28.05
N ARG A 560 32.55 15.34 28.10
CA ARG A 560 32.02 14.00 27.88
C ARG A 560 32.35 13.47 26.48
N ALA A 561 32.18 14.30 25.45
CA ALA A 561 32.54 13.93 24.08
C ALA A 561 34.03 13.67 23.92
N LEU A 562 34.90 14.48 24.54
CA LEU A 562 36.36 14.26 24.57
C LEU A 562 36.75 12.98 25.30
N SER A 563 36.12 12.67 26.44
CA SER A 563 36.34 11.44 27.17
C SER A 563 36.00 10.20 26.35
N ILE A 564 34.84 10.22 25.67
CA ILE A 564 34.42 9.13 24.78
C ILE A 564 35.38 9.02 23.58
N ALA A 565 35.75 10.15 22.96
CA ALA A 565 36.70 10.18 21.86
C ALA A 565 38.03 9.56 22.22
N ARG A 566 38.56 9.84 23.43
CA ARG A 566 39.79 9.26 23.94
C ARG A 566 39.65 7.75 24.19
N GLY A 567 38.47 7.29 24.67
CA GLY A 567 38.20 5.87 24.92
C GLY A 567 38.10 5.04 23.66
N LEU A 568 37.82 5.66 22.49
CA LEU A 568 37.77 4.95 21.21
C LEU A 568 39.19 4.56 20.69
N GLY A 569 40.26 5.16 21.26
CA GLY A 569 41.61 4.99 20.75
C GLY A 569 41.84 5.79 19.46
N GLY A 570 43.11 5.81 19.02
CA GLY A 570 43.50 6.55 17.82
C GLY A 570 43.97 7.96 18.08
N ASP A 571 44.10 8.75 17.01
CA ASP A 571 44.65 10.10 17.01
C ASP A 571 43.52 11.11 17.21
N VAL A 572 43.40 11.70 18.41
CA VAL A 572 42.28 12.56 18.80
C VAL A 572 42.69 14.04 18.75
N HIS A 573 41.97 14.82 17.91
CA HIS A 573 42.15 16.25 17.76
C HIS A 573 40.86 17.00 18.14
N ALA A 574 40.98 17.94 19.08
CA ALA A 574 39.93 18.90 19.36
C ALA A 574 40.07 20.07 18.39
N VAL A 575 38.97 20.54 17.82
CA VAL A 575 38.98 21.63 16.86
C VAL A 575 38.10 22.78 17.35
N HIS A 576 38.73 23.96 17.60
CA HIS A 576 38.01 25.18 17.95
C HIS A 576 38.04 26.20 16.82
N ILE A 577 36.88 26.79 16.53
CA ILE A 577 36.78 27.85 15.54
C ILE A 577 36.51 29.18 16.25
N SER A 578 37.44 30.12 16.16
CA SER A 578 37.32 31.47 16.69
C SER A 578 37.09 32.49 15.58
N TYR A 579 36.48 33.62 15.89
CA TYR A 579 36.26 34.69 14.93
C TYR A 579 37.48 35.62 14.78
N ASP A 580 38.33 35.70 15.81
CA ASP A 580 39.50 36.53 15.87
C ASP A 580 40.66 35.85 16.61
N ALA A 581 41.85 36.46 16.54
CA ALA A 581 43.04 35.91 17.15
C ALA A 581 43.05 36.01 18.70
N GLU A 582 42.39 37.02 19.25
CA GLU A 582 42.33 37.26 20.70
C GLU A 582 41.43 36.18 21.36
N GLY A 583 40.25 35.89 20.79
CA GLY A 583 39.36 34.82 21.22
C GLY A 583 40.01 33.45 21.12
N ALA A 584 40.77 33.22 20.03
CA ALA A 584 41.52 31.97 19.86
C ALA A 584 42.59 31.78 20.98
N ALA A 585 43.33 32.84 21.29
CA ALA A 585 44.34 32.82 22.36
C ALA A 585 43.70 32.65 23.75
N ALA A 586 42.57 33.30 24.01
CA ALA A 586 41.82 33.15 25.25
C ALA A 586 41.30 31.73 25.44
N PHE A 587 40.74 31.14 24.38
CA PHE A 587 40.27 29.74 24.40
C PHE A 587 41.42 28.76 24.65
N LYS A 588 42.56 28.95 23.99
CA LYS A 588 43.76 28.12 24.17
C LYS A 588 44.30 28.15 25.60
N ARG A 589 44.33 29.34 26.23
CA ARG A 589 44.75 29.47 27.66
C ARG A 589 43.77 28.71 28.57
N ARG A 590 42.46 28.83 28.35
CA ARG A 590 41.46 28.11 29.13
C ARG A 590 41.53 26.61 28.90
N TRP A 591 41.81 26.16 27.68
CA TRP A 591 42.03 24.77 27.33
C TRP A 591 43.18 24.16 28.10
N ALA A 592 44.31 24.83 28.11
CA ALA A 592 45.50 24.39 28.84
C ALA A 592 45.25 24.23 30.36
N GLY A 593 44.38 25.08 30.94
CA GLY A 593 44.02 25.00 32.36
C GLY A 593 43.00 23.87 32.69
N VAL A 594 42.17 23.46 31.73
CA VAL A 594 41.10 22.48 32.02
C VAL A 594 41.42 21.09 31.45
N VAL A 595 41.89 21.01 30.21
CA VAL A 595 42.14 19.72 29.51
C VAL A 595 43.64 19.43 29.47
N GLY A 596 44.50 20.44 29.54
CA GLY A 596 45.96 20.29 29.47
C GLY A 596 46.42 19.74 28.12
N ASP A 597 47.50 18.93 28.16
CA ASP A 597 48.11 18.34 26.97
C ASP A 597 47.52 16.94 26.64
N ALA A 598 46.44 16.56 27.32
CA ALA A 598 45.85 15.23 27.16
C ALA A 598 45.23 14.97 25.77
N ILE A 599 44.82 16.06 25.09
CA ILE A 599 44.27 16.03 23.73
C ILE A 599 44.74 17.30 22.97
N ALA A 600 45.27 17.10 21.78
CA ALA A 600 45.74 18.19 20.91
C ALA A 600 44.59 19.11 20.54
N LEU A 601 44.81 20.43 20.61
CA LEU A 601 43.85 21.45 20.24
C LEU A 601 44.31 22.18 18.97
N ASP A 602 43.53 22.05 17.90
CA ASP A 602 43.69 22.86 16.69
C ASP A 602 42.72 24.01 16.71
N THR A 603 43.24 25.23 16.44
CA THR A 603 42.43 26.46 16.45
C THR A 603 42.40 27.06 15.07
N ILE A 604 41.19 27.32 14.54
CA ILE A 604 40.97 27.91 13.23
C ILE A 604 40.39 29.31 13.43
N ILE A 605 40.99 30.31 12.82
CA ILE A 605 40.47 31.68 12.84
C ILE A 605 39.59 31.90 11.59
N SER A 606 38.33 32.25 11.80
CA SER A 606 37.34 32.50 10.75
C SER A 606 36.80 33.93 10.83
N PRO A 607 37.43 34.90 10.21
CA PRO A 607 37.03 36.32 10.30
C PRO A 607 35.62 36.60 9.75
N TYR A 608 35.12 35.71 8.89
CA TYR A 608 33.82 35.86 8.25
C TYR A 608 32.65 35.22 9.07
N ARG A 609 32.88 34.89 10.32
CA ARG A 609 31.89 34.28 11.24
C ARG A 609 31.25 32.98 10.73
N ALA A 610 31.90 32.30 9.81
CA ALA A 610 31.49 30.99 9.34
C ALA A 610 32.05 29.91 10.27
N LEU A 611 31.21 28.99 10.73
CA LEU A 611 31.60 27.82 11.59
C LEU A 611 31.72 26.54 10.78
N LEU A 612 30.71 26.23 9.97
CA LEU A 612 30.62 24.96 9.26
C LEU A 612 31.69 24.82 8.16
N LEU A 613 31.86 25.82 7.34
CA LEU A 613 32.76 25.76 6.18
C LEU A 613 34.23 25.57 6.57
N PRO A 614 34.79 26.32 7.54
CA PRO A 614 36.17 26.09 7.99
C PRO A 614 36.37 24.66 8.57
N LEU A 615 35.42 24.14 9.36
CA LEU A 615 35.52 22.80 9.90
C LEU A 615 35.51 21.73 8.79
N LEU A 616 34.61 21.88 7.80
CA LEU A 616 34.54 20.96 6.67
C LEU A 616 35.82 20.98 5.83
N LYS A 617 36.44 22.21 5.64
CA LYS A 617 37.73 22.36 4.96
C LYS A 617 38.88 21.76 5.74
N TYR A 618 38.85 21.85 7.07
CA TYR A 618 39.83 21.20 7.95
C TYR A 618 39.73 19.66 7.81
N ILE A 619 38.53 19.10 7.88
CA ILE A 619 38.32 17.68 7.67
C ILE A 619 38.79 17.23 6.28
N ASP A 620 38.51 18.02 5.22
CA ASP A 620 38.99 17.75 3.86
C ASP A 620 40.54 17.80 3.76
N ALA A 621 41.19 18.64 4.54
CA ALA A 621 42.66 18.72 4.56
C ALA A 621 43.24 17.47 5.24
N ILE A 622 42.68 17.05 6.36
CA ILE A 622 43.10 15.85 7.08
C ILE A 622 42.88 14.59 6.25
N ASP A 623 41.76 14.47 5.52
CA ASP A 623 41.47 13.32 4.66
C ASP A 623 42.50 13.21 3.51
N ARG A 624 42.92 14.34 2.97
CA ARG A 624 43.99 14.40 1.92
C ARG A 624 45.38 14.03 2.43
N ASP A 625 45.68 14.36 3.68
CA ASP A 625 46.99 14.13 4.29
C ASP A 625 47.21 12.64 4.71
N GLY A 626 46.12 11.89 4.89
CA GLY A 626 46.16 10.49 5.20
C GLY A 626 45.10 9.67 4.46
N PRO A 627 45.23 9.47 3.14
CA PRO A 627 44.22 8.79 2.36
C PRO A 627 44.05 7.32 2.84
N GLY A 628 42.79 6.94 3.09
CA GLY A 628 42.42 5.59 3.54
C GLY A 628 42.37 5.41 5.05
N ARG A 629 42.75 6.38 5.86
CA ARG A 629 42.56 6.37 7.31
C ARG A 629 41.18 6.96 7.64
N PRO A 630 40.26 6.19 8.27
CA PRO A 630 38.89 6.66 8.52
C PRO A 630 38.88 7.84 9.51
N ILE A 631 38.05 8.83 9.24
CA ILE A 631 37.85 9.99 10.10
C ILE A 631 36.54 9.78 10.89
N ILE A 632 36.59 9.94 12.22
CA ILE A 632 35.42 9.95 13.08
C ILE A 632 35.26 11.36 13.65
N VAL A 633 34.14 12.01 13.33
CA VAL A 633 33.78 13.31 13.90
C VAL A 633 32.85 13.07 15.08
N VAL A 634 33.32 13.39 16.30
CA VAL A 634 32.56 13.22 17.53
C VAL A 634 31.87 14.54 17.87
N LEU A 635 30.55 14.52 17.87
CA LEU A 635 29.73 15.71 18.12
C LEU A 635 29.12 15.66 19.52
N ALA A 636 29.37 16.70 20.31
CA ALA A 636 28.63 16.91 21.55
C ALA A 636 27.27 17.53 21.21
N GLU A 637 26.18 16.84 21.52
CA GLU A 637 24.83 17.32 21.30
C GLU A 637 24.08 17.48 22.61
N PHE A 638 23.56 18.67 22.83
CA PHE A 638 22.72 18.95 23.97
C PHE A 638 21.29 18.45 23.69
N VAL A 639 20.76 17.59 24.57
CA VAL A 639 19.39 17.07 24.48
C VAL A 639 18.51 17.86 25.47
N PRO A 640 17.61 18.70 24.98
CA PRO A 640 16.67 19.44 25.82
C PRO A 640 15.64 18.49 26.44
N ARG A 641 15.09 18.90 27.58
CA ARG A 641 14.11 18.12 28.33
C ARG A 641 12.78 17.98 27.57
N HIS A 642 12.39 19.04 26.84
CA HIS A 642 11.16 19.06 26.03
C HIS A 642 11.47 19.29 24.56
N TRP A 643 10.74 18.62 23.67
CA TRP A 643 10.94 18.69 22.22
C TRP A 643 10.85 20.12 21.63
N TRP A 644 10.02 21.00 22.22
CA TRP A 644 9.86 22.39 21.78
C TRP A 644 11.07 23.25 22.13
N GLU A 645 11.82 22.93 23.18
CA GLU A 645 13.05 23.62 23.55
C GLU A 645 14.15 23.43 22.47
N ALA A 646 14.07 22.33 21.71
CA ALA A 646 14.97 22.11 20.59
C ALA A 646 14.85 23.21 19.52
N LEU A 647 13.70 23.88 19.39
CA LEU A 647 13.50 25.01 18.48
C LEU A 647 14.25 26.28 18.93
N LEU A 648 14.57 26.40 20.23
CA LEU A 648 15.30 27.53 20.81
C LEU A 648 16.82 27.36 20.70
N HIS A 649 17.31 26.16 20.39
CA HIS A 649 18.72 25.86 20.28
C HIS A 649 19.17 25.84 18.82
N ASN A 650 20.43 26.26 18.61
CA ASN A 650 21.02 26.28 17.28
C ASN A 650 21.23 24.85 16.75
N GLN A 651 20.60 24.50 15.64
CA GLN A 651 20.65 23.19 14.97
C GLN A 651 21.99 22.93 14.23
N THR A 652 23.09 23.54 14.68
CA THR A 652 24.41 23.45 14.00
C THR A 652 24.91 22.01 13.93
N ALA A 653 24.67 21.20 14.97
CA ALA A 653 25.04 19.78 14.98
C ALA A 653 24.30 18.98 13.91
N LEU A 654 22.99 19.21 13.74
CA LEU A 654 22.18 18.57 12.70
C LEU A 654 22.64 18.94 11.29
N LEU A 655 22.91 20.23 11.05
CA LEU A 655 23.42 20.68 9.76
C LEU A 655 24.80 20.10 9.44
N LEU A 656 25.65 19.98 10.45
CA LEU A 656 26.97 19.37 10.32
C LEU A 656 26.85 17.87 10.00
N LYS A 657 25.98 17.14 10.70
CA LYS A 657 25.69 15.72 10.42
C LYS A 657 25.28 15.50 8.96
N LEU A 658 24.32 16.30 8.46
CA LEU A 658 23.84 16.21 7.06
C LEU A 658 24.97 16.46 6.05
N ARG A 659 25.87 17.40 6.34
CA ARG A 659 27.01 17.71 5.46
C ARG A 659 28.12 16.66 5.52
N LEU A 660 28.32 16.02 6.66
CA LEU A 660 29.32 14.96 6.85
C LEU A 660 28.83 13.62 6.28
N PHE A 661 27.53 13.34 6.31
CA PHE A 661 26.93 12.09 5.81
C PHE A 661 27.24 11.81 4.33
N VAL A 662 27.41 12.83 3.52
CA VAL A 662 27.71 12.70 2.07
C VAL A 662 29.19 12.40 1.80
N ARG A 663 30.06 12.41 2.82
CA ARG A 663 31.51 12.20 2.69
C ARG A 663 31.87 10.72 2.76
N ARG A 664 32.79 10.27 1.92
CA ARG A 664 33.11 8.84 1.74
C ARG A 664 33.89 8.21 2.90
N ASN A 665 34.76 8.98 3.53
CA ASN A 665 35.72 8.47 4.52
C ASN A 665 35.49 9.06 5.93
N THR A 666 34.27 9.62 6.16
CA THR A 666 33.96 10.30 7.42
C THR A 666 32.75 9.64 8.08
N SER A 667 32.93 9.20 9.30
CA SER A 667 31.86 8.71 10.18
C SER A 667 31.51 9.77 11.21
N VAL A 668 30.27 9.83 11.68
CA VAL A 668 29.84 10.74 12.74
C VAL A 668 29.44 9.94 13.94
N LEU A 669 30.04 10.26 15.10
CA LEU A 669 29.63 9.76 16.39
C LEU A 669 28.94 10.88 17.17
N ASP A 670 27.71 10.65 17.56
CA ASP A 670 26.93 11.60 18.32
C ASP A 670 26.97 11.25 19.81
N VAL A 671 27.29 12.23 20.63
CA VAL A 671 27.38 12.10 22.08
C VAL A 671 26.30 13.00 22.71
N PRO A 672 25.11 12.42 23.01
CA PRO A 672 24.03 13.19 23.62
C PRO A 672 24.38 13.49 25.09
N TYR A 673 24.16 14.73 25.51
CA TYR A 673 24.24 15.15 26.89
C TYR A 673 22.85 15.57 27.39
N HIS A 674 22.31 14.81 28.34
CA HIS A 674 21.03 15.10 28.97
C HIS A 674 21.26 15.94 30.23
N LEU A 675 20.37 16.92 30.47
CA LEU A 675 20.47 17.76 31.68
C LEU A 675 20.25 17.00 32.99
N ASP A 676 19.57 15.87 32.94
CA ASP A 676 19.27 15.00 34.09
C ASP A 676 20.34 13.88 34.26
N ASP A 677 21.43 13.89 33.50
CA ASP A 677 22.52 12.94 33.69
C ASP A 677 23.15 13.19 35.07
N PRO A 678 23.31 12.13 35.91
CA PRO A 678 23.98 12.28 37.16
C PRO A 678 25.39 12.86 36.93
N GLU A 679 25.84 13.72 37.84
CA GLU A 679 27.17 14.31 37.75
C GLU A 679 28.20 13.18 37.54
N PRO A 680 29.07 13.28 36.53
CA PRO A 680 30.19 12.39 36.45
C PRO A 680 30.96 12.54 37.76
N LEU A 681 31.20 11.43 38.46
CA LEU A 681 32.03 11.38 39.68
C LEU A 681 33.24 12.29 39.50
N ASP A 682 33.37 13.28 40.38
CA ASP A 682 34.53 14.20 40.37
C ASP A 682 35.78 13.34 40.57
N PRO A 683 36.75 13.34 39.63
CA PRO A 683 37.97 12.54 39.81
C PRO A 683 38.81 12.97 41.03
N THR A 684 38.40 14.01 41.73
CA THR A 684 39.04 14.47 42.97
C THR A 684 38.49 13.80 44.24
N ASP A 685 37.36 13.04 44.14
CA ASP A 685 36.73 12.39 45.29
C ASP A 685 37.36 11.01 45.65
N GLU A 686 38.30 10.48 44.86
CA GLU A 686 39.05 9.28 45.19
C GLU A 686 40.22 9.53 46.18
N ARG A 687 40.36 10.72 46.78
CA ARG A 687 41.41 11.01 47.79
C ARG A 687 40.88 11.11 49.21
N GLY A 688 39.86 10.39 49.55
CA GLY A 688 39.28 10.48 50.88
C GLY A 688 38.74 9.18 51.45
N GLU A 689 39.46 8.06 51.36
CA GLU A 689 39.36 6.98 52.34
C GLU A 689 40.67 6.17 52.28
N GLY A 690 41.59 6.58 53.24
CA GLY A 690 42.73 5.83 53.63
C GLY A 690 42.41 4.84 54.76
#